data_899ae4c1dacf12efb9902ef4f6ee2dcb
#
_entry.id   899ae4c1dacf12efb9902ef4f6ee2dcb
#
_cell.length_a   1.000
_cell.length_b   1.000
_cell.length_c   1.000
_cell.angle_alpha   90.00
_cell.angle_beta   90.00
_cell.angle_gamma   90.00
#
_symmetry.space_group_name_H-M   'P 1'
#
loop_
_entity.id
_entity.type
_entity.pdbx_description
1 polymer ?
#
loop_
_entity_poly.entity_id
_entity_poly.type
_entity_poly.pdbx_seq_one_letter_code
_entity_poly.pdbx_strand_id
1 'polypeptide(L)'
;MQMQMQNRVFIFFCCCSIGVCLVLGVDSQTNEISALLSIKESFIDPLNNLKDWNTTHNPSPHCTWRGVWCNPNGFVEKLDLSNMNLSGKIPDSIQGLRSLKILNLCCNTFASPLPKSLSNLTSLSSLDLSQNDFTGEFPHGFGRAKGLITLNASSNNFAGLLPQDLGSASYLEVLDLRGGFFVGSIPTSFKNLQKLKFLGLSGNSLTGELPPELGELSSLETLILGYNGFHGSIPSEFGNLDNLQYLDLAVGNLSGQIPGELGKLQKLNTVYLYRNKFEGKIPWELGNMSSLLYLDLSDNLIGGEIPKDLGKLRNLQLLNLMCNNLTGEIPVEIGELPNLQVLELWKNSLVGLLPLNLGKNSPLQWLDVSSNFLSGEIPPSLCDSENLTKLILFNNSFSGPIPIGLSKCVSLVRVRLQNNQFSGSIPIGFGTLPTLERLELEKNNLSGVIPDDFSRSSSLSFIDISSNHLESSLPSSILSIPTLQNFLASNNNLDGHLPEQFQDRPSLAVLDLSYNRLTGKIPKSISSCERLVTLNLKGNQLSGEIPRGLAGMPTLAVLDLSNNSFTGDIPENFGSSPALETLNLSHNKLKGPIPTNGMFATINPNELTGNAGLCGGILPPCSRIKTRSSAQSRNTHVYHVIIGFVVGISSILGIGLAFLGGRMVYRRWYLYSSTLEEWFTRNNKEWPWRLVAFQRLNFTSADILASLKESNVIGMGGTGIVYKAEVQRPHSIIAVKKLWQSQGDVEAGENLLAEVDLLGRLRHRNIVRLLGYLHNETDVMMVYEYMPNGNLGSALHGDKQSGKKSVLVDWVSRYNIALGVAQGLAYLHHDCHPPVIHRDVKSNNILLDANFEAKIADFGLAKMMLHKNETVSMVAGSYGYIAPEYGYSLKVDEKSDIYSFGVVLLELVTGKKPLDPSLGESTDLVEWVREKIRSNRSKEALDLDMGGQCQYVQEEMLLVLRIALTCTAKLPKERPSMRDVITMLRQAKPRRKSVCNNNGYNTNIDKPIFSPSPVAGLL
;
A
#
# COMPACT_ATOMS: atom_id res chain seq x y z
N MET A 1 53.64 -77.64 -25.67
CA MET A 1 54.32 -76.45 -25.16
C MET A 1 53.67 -75.12 -25.71
N GLN A 2 53.20 -75.13 -26.95
CA GLN A 2 52.58 -73.95 -27.54
C GLN A 2 51.15 -73.61 -26.98
N MET A 3 50.39 -74.62 -26.58
CA MET A 3 49.03 -74.43 -26.02
C MET A 3 49.01 -73.88 -24.58
N GLN A 4 50.09 -74.11 -23.80
CA GLN A 4 50.20 -73.53 -22.40
C GLN A 4 50.69 -72.08 -22.42
N MET A 5 51.36 -71.63 -23.49
CA MET A 5 51.78 -70.22 -23.64
C MET A 5 50.65 -69.31 -24.05
N GLN A 6 49.73 -69.75 -24.89
CA GLN A 6 48.58 -68.96 -25.32
C GLN A 6 47.61 -68.74 -24.19
N ASN A 7 47.36 -69.70 -23.33
CA ASN A 7 46.46 -69.48 -22.13
C ASN A 7 47.07 -68.56 -21.07
N ARG A 8 48.44 -68.55 -20.95
CA ARG A 8 49.05 -67.58 -20.00
C ARG A 8 49.03 -66.14 -20.52
N VAL A 9 49.17 -65.94 -21.81
CA VAL A 9 49.11 -64.63 -22.44
C VAL A 9 47.61 -64.06 -22.41
N PHE A 10 46.64 -64.96 -22.63
CA PHE A 10 45.21 -64.58 -22.58
C PHE A 10 44.78 -64.21 -21.14
N ILE A 11 45.23 -64.93 -20.10
CA ILE A 11 44.98 -64.63 -18.73
C ILE A 11 45.68 -63.33 -18.29
N PHE A 12 46.90 -63.04 -18.79
CA PHE A 12 47.65 -61.83 -18.50
C PHE A 12 46.99 -60.59 -19.18
N PHE A 13 46.47 -60.75 -20.42
CA PHE A 13 45.69 -59.67 -21.07
C PHE A 13 44.35 -59.43 -20.45
N CYS A 14 43.61 -60.45 -20.02
CA CYS A 14 42.36 -60.26 -19.26
C CYS A 14 42.57 -59.64 -17.89
N CYS A 15 43.63 -60.00 -17.14
CA CYS A 15 43.96 -59.36 -15.88
C CYS A 15 44.42 -57.90 -16.03
N CYS A 16 45.21 -57.59 -17.08
CA CYS A 16 45.59 -56.21 -17.38
C CYS A 16 44.41 -55.35 -17.82
N SER A 17 43.48 -55.89 -18.66
CA SER A 17 42.27 -55.13 -19.02
C SER A 17 41.32 -54.93 -17.84
N ILE A 18 41.21 -55.93 -16.94
CA ILE A 18 40.37 -55.75 -15.71
C ILE A 18 41.08 -54.80 -14.72
N GLY A 19 42.39 -54.86 -14.59
CA GLY A 19 43.15 -53.93 -13.74
C GLY A 19 43.08 -52.46 -14.24
N VAL A 20 43.21 -52.27 -15.56
CA VAL A 20 43.10 -50.96 -16.19
C VAL A 20 41.67 -50.42 -16.08
N CYS A 21 40.63 -51.28 -16.21
CA CYS A 21 39.24 -50.83 -15.98
C CYS A 21 38.97 -50.49 -14.53
N LEU A 22 39.56 -51.23 -13.55
CA LEU A 22 39.41 -50.90 -12.12
C LEU A 22 40.18 -49.62 -11.75
N VAL A 23 41.39 -49.40 -12.29
CA VAL A 23 42.16 -48.16 -12.02
C VAL A 23 41.50 -46.96 -12.68
N LEU A 24 40.94 -47.08 -13.88
CA LEU A 24 40.20 -45.97 -14.52
C LEU A 24 38.89 -45.68 -13.82
N GLY A 25 38.23 -46.68 -13.20
CA GLY A 25 37.02 -46.50 -12.42
C GLY A 25 37.28 -45.80 -11.06
N VAL A 26 38.37 -46.13 -10.39
CA VAL A 26 38.77 -45.50 -9.11
C VAL A 26 39.24 -44.07 -9.33
N ASP A 27 39.98 -43.77 -10.42
CA ASP A 27 40.43 -42.42 -10.73
C ASP A 27 39.23 -41.48 -11.03
N SER A 28 38.15 -41.97 -11.67
CA SER A 28 37.01 -41.14 -12.00
C SER A 28 36.10 -40.85 -10.81
N GLN A 29 35.99 -41.77 -9.83
CA GLN A 29 35.25 -41.56 -8.59
C GLN A 29 35.99 -40.61 -7.64
N THR A 30 37.30 -40.67 -7.55
CA THR A 30 38.10 -39.71 -6.77
C THR A 30 38.00 -38.30 -7.34
N ASN A 31 37.80 -38.12 -8.64
CA ASN A 31 37.56 -36.84 -9.27
C ASN A 31 36.19 -36.25 -8.91
N GLU A 32 35.11 -37.06 -8.77
CA GLU A 32 33.78 -36.57 -8.34
C GLU A 32 33.76 -36.12 -6.87
N ILE A 33 34.43 -36.89 -6.00
CA ILE A 33 34.60 -36.49 -4.56
C ILE A 33 35.32 -35.14 -4.48
N SER A 34 36.41 -34.96 -5.22
CA SER A 34 37.15 -33.70 -5.28
C SER A 34 36.29 -32.56 -5.81
N ALA A 35 35.44 -32.80 -6.80
CA ALA A 35 34.50 -31.80 -7.33
C ALA A 35 33.47 -31.41 -6.30
N LEU A 36 32.85 -32.36 -5.57
CA LEU A 36 31.88 -32.10 -4.54
C LEU A 36 32.49 -31.32 -3.36
N LEU A 37 33.69 -31.66 -2.93
CA LEU A 37 34.40 -30.92 -1.86
C LEU A 37 34.74 -29.49 -2.29
N SER A 38 35.16 -29.29 -3.53
CA SER A 38 35.37 -27.94 -4.07
C SER A 38 34.08 -27.13 -4.16
N ILE A 39 32.95 -27.77 -4.45
CA ILE A 39 31.62 -27.14 -4.38
C ILE A 39 31.30 -26.70 -2.94
N LYS A 40 31.49 -27.60 -1.97
CA LYS A 40 31.30 -27.29 -0.55
C LYS A 40 32.15 -26.09 -0.10
N GLU A 41 33.44 -26.07 -0.46
CA GLU A 41 34.36 -24.98 -0.11
C GLU A 41 33.97 -23.63 -0.74
N SER A 42 33.33 -23.67 -1.88
CA SER A 42 32.87 -22.46 -2.60
C SER A 42 31.53 -21.95 -2.10
N PHE A 43 30.83 -22.74 -1.28
CA PHE A 43 29.54 -22.38 -0.71
C PHE A 43 29.67 -21.83 0.70
N ILE A 44 28.79 -20.90 1.05
CA ILE A 44 28.58 -20.42 2.41
C ILE A 44 27.35 -21.14 2.93
N ASP A 45 27.53 -21.96 3.96
CA ASP A 45 26.48 -22.80 4.58
C ASP A 45 26.28 -22.42 6.05
N PRO A 46 25.44 -21.38 6.33
CA PRO A 46 25.24 -20.91 7.69
C PRO A 46 24.56 -21.92 8.61
N LEU A 47 23.82 -22.87 8.03
CA LEU A 47 23.04 -23.87 8.77
C LEU A 47 23.77 -25.21 8.91
N ASN A 48 25.01 -25.30 8.42
CA ASN A 48 25.81 -26.53 8.39
C ASN A 48 25.07 -27.73 7.76
N ASN A 49 24.33 -27.48 6.68
CA ASN A 49 23.61 -28.52 5.95
C ASN A 49 24.54 -29.55 5.28
N LEU A 50 25.74 -29.11 4.87
CA LEU A 50 26.76 -29.92 4.18
C LEU A 50 27.84 -30.46 5.13
N LYS A 51 27.58 -30.56 6.45
CA LYS A 51 28.53 -31.02 7.44
C LYS A 51 29.02 -32.45 7.21
N ASP A 52 28.19 -33.32 6.63
CA ASP A 52 28.47 -34.70 6.32
C ASP A 52 29.33 -34.89 5.04
N TRP A 53 29.53 -33.84 4.25
CA TRP A 53 30.44 -33.84 3.11
C TRP A 53 31.91 -33.83 3.61
N ASN A 54 32.43 -35.01 3.94
CA ASN A 54 33.79 -35.17 4.43
C ASN A 54 34.34 -36.56 4.01
N THR A 55 35.63 -36.71 3.99
CA THR A 55 36.34 -37.91 3.48
C THR A 55 36.64 -38.93 4.56
N THR A 56 36.13 -38.82 5.77
CA THR A 56 36.64 -39.55 6.96
C THR A 56 36.17 -41.01 7.05
N HIS A 57 35.20 -41.48 6.28
CA HIS A 57 34.69 -42.86 6.33
C HIS A 57 34.17 -43.40 5.03
N ASN A 58 34.67 -44.63 4.58
CA ASN A 58 34.18 -45.56 3.57
C ASN A 58 34.67 -45.37 2.11
N PRO A 59 34.70 -46.45 1.31
CA PRO A 59 35.23 -46.44 -0.04
C PRO A 59 34.37 -45.64 -1.09
N SER A 60 33.14 -45.24 -0.79
CA SER A 60 32.34 -44.29 -1.58
C SER A 60 31.50 -43.42 -0.68
N PRO A 61 32.11 -42.52 0.10
CA PRO A 61 31.37 -41.75 1.11
C PRO A 61 30.35 -40.75 0.53
N HIS A 62 30.59 -40.23 -0.66
CA HIS A 62 29.82 -39.16 -1.29
C HIS A 62 28.37 -39.55 -1.65
N CYS A 63 28.13 -40.84 -1.93
CA CYS A 63 26.76 -41.31 -2.27
C CYS A 63 25.79 -41.31 -1.05
N THR A 64 26.31 -41.12 0.17
CA THR A 64 25.50 -40.98 1.39
C THR A 64 25.41 -39.55 1.88
N TRP A 65 26.09 -38.62 1.21
CA TRP A 65 26.06 -37.21 1.59
C TRP A 65 24.72 -36.58 1.31
N ARG A 66 24.33 -35.66 2.16
CA ARG A 66 23.08 -34.94 2.03
C ARG A 66 22.97 -34.28 0.66
N GLY A 67 21.90 -34.57 -0.08
CA GLY A 67 21.66 -33.99 -1.38
C GLY A 67 22.41 -34.64 -2.53
N VAL A 68 23.12 -35.74 -2.30
CA VAL A 68 23.84 -36.48 -3.32
C VAL A 68 23.24 -37.86 -3.54
N TRP A 69 22.94 -38.21 -4.77
CA TRP A 69 22.45 -39.54 -5.17
C TRP A 69 23.33 -40.07 -6.31
N CYS A 70 23.76 -41.33 -6.17
CA CYS A 70 24.57 -41.98 -7.18
C CYS A 70 23.80 -43.03 -7.99
N ASN A 71 24.27 -43.28 -9.20
CA ASN A 71 23.84 -44.41 -10.01
C ASN A 71 24.45 -45.76 -9.46
N PRO A 72 24.03 -46.94 -9.98
CA PRO A 72 24.57 -48.25 -9.52
C PRO A 72 26.07 -48.42 -9.65
N ASN A 73 26.73 -47.61 -10.49
CA ASN A 73 28.18 -47.63 -10.69
C ASN A 73 28.92 -46.69 -9.73
N GLY A 74 28.22 -46.03 -8.78
CA GLY A 74 28.79 -45.12 -7.79
C GLY A 74 29.09 -43.70 -8.28
N PHE A 75 28.60 -43.28 -9.44
CA PHE A 75 28.73 -41.92 -9.97
C PHE A 75 27.54 -41.06 -9.64
N VAL A 76 27.76 -39.78 -9.37
CA VAL A 76 26.72 -38.80 -8.99
C VAL A 76 25.75 -38.60 -10.17
N GLU A 77 24.51 -39.00 -9.99
CA GLU A 77 23.43 -38.87 -10.97
C GLU A 77 22.46 -37.71 -10.63
N LYS A 78 22.25 -37.42 -9.33
CA LYS A 78 21.45 -36.33 -8.88
C LYS A 78 22.15 -35.55 -7.75
N LEU A 79 22.16 -34.23 -7.88
CA LEU A 79 22.58 -33.29 -6.84
C LEU A 79 21.43 -32.33 -6.55
N ASP A 80 20.86 -32.42 -5.37
CA ASP A 80 19.72 -31.62 -4.92
C ASP A 80 20.06 -30.90 -3.62
N LEU A 81 20.32 -29.62 -3.71
CA LEU A 81 20.68 -28.74 -2.61
C LEU A 81 19.63 -27.63 -2.45
N SER A 82 18.38 -27.91 -2.84
CA SER A 82 17.29 -26.95 -2.78
C SER A 82 16.92 -26.59 -1.34
N ASN A 83 16.54 -25.33 -1.15
CA ASN A 83 16.00 -24.80 0.13
C ASN A 83 16.94 -25.05 1.34
N MET A 84 18.25 -24.88 1.16
CA MET A 84 19.27 -25.09 2.22
C MET A 84 19.89 -23.77 2.71
N ASN A 85 19.36 -22.62 2.31
CA ASN A 85 19.92 -21.29 2.68
C ASN A 85 21.41 -21.15 2.33
N LEU A 86 21.80 -21.73 1.21
CA LEU A 86 23.18 -21.69 0.70
C LEU A 86 23.42 -20.42 -0.09
N SER A 87 24.67 -19.93 -0.06
CA SER A 87 25.14 -18.82 -0.88
C SER A 87 26.56 -19.07 -1.38
N GLY A 88 27.18 -18.09 -2.04
CA GLY A 88 28.51 -18.23 -2.61
C GLY A 88 28.49 -18.38 -4.12
N LYS A 89 29.37 -19.19 -4.70
CA LYS A 89 29.46 -19.36 -6.14
C LYS A 89 29.57 -20.84 -6.54
N ILE A 90 29.04 -21.19 -7.71
CA ILE A 90 29.23 -22.51 -8.30
C ILE A 90 30.64 -22.52 -8.92
N PRO A 91 31.56 -23.40 -8.50
CA PRO A 91 32.91 -23.48 -9.07
C PRO A 91 32.93 -24.23 -10.39
N ASP A 92 33.97 -24.00 -11.21
CA ASP A 92 34.20 -24.71 -12.49
C ASP A 92 34.38 -26.24 -12.32
N SER A 93 34.75 -26.70 -11.14
CA SER A 93 34.85 -28.12 -10.80
C SER A 93 33.53 -28.89 -10.95
N ILE A 94 32.38 -28.22 -11.00
CA ILE A 94 31.05 -28.83 -11.23
C ILE A 94 31.05 -29.71 -12.50
N GLN A 95 31.80 -29.34 -13.54
CA GLN A 95 31.93 -30.15 -14.77
C GLN A 95 32.55 -31.54 -14.56
N GLY A 96 33.15 -31.77 -13.36
CA GLY A 96 33.67 -33.09 -12.97
C GLY A 96 32.57 -34.13 -12.76
N LEU A 97 31.34 -33.71 -12.47
CA LEU A 97 30.19 -34.58 -12.26
C LEU A 97 29.55 -35.01 -13.61
N ARG A 98 30.30 -35.74 -14.42
CA ARG A 98 29.94 -36.06 -15.80
C ARG A 98 28.67 -36.89 -15.97
N SER A 99 28.30 -37.69 -14.94
CA SER A 99 27.11 -38.53 -14.92
C SER A 99 25.87 -37.83 -14.41
N LEU A 100 25.98 -36.53 -14.04
CA LEU A 100 24.90 -35.74 -13.43
C LEU A 100 23.75 -35.53 -14.41
N LYS A 101 22.57 -36.04 -14.04
CA LYS A 101 21.31 -35.89 -14.80
C LYS A 101 20.42 -34.81 -14.21
N ILE A 102 20.43 -34.68 -12.87
CA ILE A 102 19.56 -33.72 -12.18
C ILE A 102 20.41 -32.81 -11.28
N LEU A 103 20.38 -31.52 -11.55
CA LEU A 103 20.95 -30.50 -10.70
C LEU A 103 19.82 -29.55 -10.22
N ASN A 104 19.58 -29.57 -8.90
CA ASN A 104 18.61 -28.69 -8.27
C ASN A 104 19.30 -27.82 -7.20
N LEU A 105 19.35 -26.53 -7.42
CA LEU A 105 19.88 -25.50 -6.52
C LEU A 105 18.80 -24.48 -6.15
N CYS A 106 17.53 -24.77 -6.42
CA CYS A 106 16.46 -23.79 -6.23
C CYS A 106 16.36 -23.29 -4.78
N CYS A 107 15.78 -22.11 -4.64
CA CYS A 107 15.33 -21.61 -3.34
C CYS A 107 16.48 -21.40 -2.35
N ASN A 108 17.59 -20.82 -2.84
CA ASN A 108 18.79 -20.45 -2.10
C ASN A 108 19.12 -18.95 -2.31
N THR A 109 20.33 -18.54 -1.97
CA THR A 109 20.75 -17.13 -2.10
C THR A 109 22.06 -16.96 -2.88
N PHE A 110 22.24 -17.79 -3.91
CA PHE A 110 23.40 -17.66 -4.79
C PHE A 110 23.32 -16.38 -5.63
N ALA A 111 24.34 -15.51 -5.53
CA ALA A 111 24.34 -14.18 -6.14
C ALA A 111 25.45 -13.98 -7.20
N SER A 112 26.19 -15.03 -7.56
CA SER A 112 27.29 -14.98 -8.52
C SER A 112 26.84 -15.31 -9.94
N PRO A 113 27.60 -14.94 -10.97
CA PRO A 113 27.39 -15.48 -12.31
C PRO A 113 27.57 -17.01 -12.34
N LEU A 114 26.84 -17.67 -13.25
CA LEU A 114 27.03 -19.11 -13.50
C LEU A 114 28.35 -19.36 -14.23
N PRO A 115 29.12 -20.41 -13.85
CA PRO A 115 30.32 -20.78 -14.58
C PRO A 115 29.94 -21.33 -15.95
N LYS A 116 30.72 -20.97 -17.00
CA LYS A 116 30.54 -21.51 -18.36
C LYS A 116 30.70 -23.03 -18.42
N SER A 117 31.50 -23.61 -17.54
CA SER A 117 31.71 -25.05 -17.39
C SER A 117 30.44 -25.84 -17.05
N LEU A 118 29.39 -25.16 -16.49
CA LEU A 118 28.09 -25.80 -16.20
C LEU A 118 27.45 -26.38 -17.49
N SER A 119 27.60 -25.70 -18.63
CA SER A 119 27.07 -26.16 -19.92
C SER A 119 27.85 -27.39 -20.52
N ASN A 120 28.93 -27.82 -19.87
CA ASN A 120 29.66 -29.05 -20.23
C ASN A 120 29.02 -30.33 -19.65
N LEU A 121 28.04 -30.18 -18.75
CA LEU A 121 27.25 -31.29 -18.20
C LEU A 121 26.24 -31.80 -19.26
N THR A 122 26.71 -32.46 -20.28
CA THR A 122 25.89 -32.92 -21.42
C THR A 122 24.90 -34.04 -21.06
N SER A 123 25.05 -34.68 -19.91
CA SER A 123 24.15 -35.71 -19.36
C SER A 123 22.92 -35.14 -18.67
N LEU A 124 22.84 -33.80 -18.45
CA LEU A 124 21.73 -33.18 -17.76
C LEU A 124 20.39 -33.42 -18.44
N SER A 125 19.42 -33.86 -17.67
CA SER A 125 18.01 -33.97 -18.06
C SER A 125 17.14 -32.91 -17.34
N SER A 126 17.58 -32.46 -16.16
CA SER A 126 16.87 -31.43 -15.40
C SER A 126 17.86 -30.47 -14.72
N LEU A 127 17.65 -29.18 -14.93
CA LEU A 127 18.39 -28.11 -14.32
C LEU A 127 17.39 -27.15 -13.67
N ASP A 128 17.43 -27.03 -12.34
CA ASP A 128 16.63 -26.06 -11.58
C ASP A 128 17.55 -25.14 -10.77
N LEU A 129 17.56 -23.87 -11.15
CA LEU A 129 18.30 -22.78 -10.52
C LEU A 129 17.35 -21.71 -9.97
N SER A 130 16.04 -21.94 -10.02
CA SER A 130 15.02 -20.95 -9.73
C SER A 130 15.12 -20.38 -8.31
N GLN A 131 14.56 -19.18 -8.12
CA GLN A 131 14.48 -18.52 -6.83
C GLN A 131 15.86 -18.38 -6.15
N ASN A 132 16.78 -17.75 -6.85
CA ASN A 132 18.09 -17.34 -6.39
C ASN A 132 18.38 -15.89 -6.82
N ASP A 133 19.63 -15.45 -6.63
CA ASP A 133 20.11 -14.13 -7.06
C ASP A 133 21.20 -14.24 -8.13
N PHE A 134 21.26 -15.32 -8.90
CA PHE A 134 22.26 -15.48 -9.95
C PHE A 134 22.26 -14.28 -10.90
N THR A 135 23.46 -13.79 -11.25
CA THR A 135 23.67 -12.58 -12.04
C THR A 135 24.40 -12.86 -13.34
N GLY A 136 24.52 -11.83 -14.19
CA GLY A 136 25.24 -11.91 -15.45
C GLY A 136 24.46 -12.62 -16.56
N GLU A 137 25.16 -12.96 -17.65
CA GLU A 137 24.56 -13.64 -18.80
C GLU A 137 24.34 -15.12 -18.48
N PHE A 138 23.22 -15.68 -18.96
CA PHE A 138 22.99 -17.12 -18.88
C PHE A 138 23.95 -17.85 -19.82
N PRO A 139 24.69 -18.88 -19.36
CA PRO A 139 25.74 -19.51 -20.17
C PRO A 139 25.20 -20.16 -21.45
N HIS A 140 25.91 -19.97 -22.56
CA HIS A 140 25.66 -20.68 -23.79
C HIS A 140 26.19 -22.13 -23.70
N GLY A 141 25.64 -23.04 -24.50
CA GLY A 141 26.08 -24.40 -24.65
C GLY A 141 25.14 -25.48 -24.14
N PHE A 142 24.05 -25.11 -23.48
CA PHE A 142 23.04 -26.09 -23.00
C PHE A 142 22.30 -26.82 -24.13
N GLY A 143 22.28 -26.28 -25.35
CA GLY A 143 21.76 -26.98 -26.54
C GLY A 143 22.50 -28.28 -26.87
N ARG A 144 23.71 -28.49 -26.30
CA ARG A 144 24.48 -29.73 -26.42
C ARG A 144 23.97 -30.85 -25.50
N ALA A 145 23.26 -30.51 -24.44
CA ALA A 145 22.65 -31.51 -23.55
C ALA A 145 21.37 -32.08 -24.21
N LYS A 146 21.57 -33.07 -25.10
CA LYS A 146 20.49 -33.68 -25.90
C LYS A 146 19.38 -34.29 -25.06
N GLY A 147 19.66 -34.68 -23.80
CA GLY A 147 18.69 -35.26 -22.85
C GLY A 147 17.98 -34.24 -21.98
N LEU A 148 18.21 -32.92 -22.16
CA LEU A 148 17.64 -31.89 -21.33
C LEU A 148 16.13 -31.78 -21.58
N ILE A 149 15.35 -32.05 -20.51
CA ILE A 149 13.88 -32.04 -20.51
C ILE A 149 13.37 -30.79 -19.80
N THR A 150 14.00 -30.40 -18.67
CA THR A 150 13.57 -29.26 -17.86
C THR A 150 14.73 -28.30 -17.61
N LEU A 151 14.51 -27.04 -17.96
CA LEU A 151 15.36 -25.91 -17.58
C LEU A 151 14.53 -24.86 -16.88
N ASN A 152 14.73 -24.71 -15.58
CA ASN A 152 14.11 -23.68 -14.77
C ASN A 152 15.20 -22.78 -14.17
N ALA A 153 15.21 -21.51 -14.57
CA ALA A 153 16.09 -20.49 -14.02
C ALA A 153 15.29 -19.22 -13.64
N SER A 154 13.99 -19.40 -13.39
CA SER A 154 13.06 -18.32 -13.06
C SER A 154 13.41 -17.64 -11.73
N SER A 155 13.02 -16.38 -11.60
CA SER A 155 13.22 -15.58 -10.37
C SER A 155 14.71 -15.51 -9.99
N ASN A 156 15.50 -14.97 -10.90
CA ASN A 156 16.92 -14.70 -10.76
C ASN A 156 17.26 -13.31 -11.31
N ASN A 157 18.54 -12.92 -11.25
CA ASN A 157 19.02 -11.65 -11.80
C ASN A 157 19.82 -11.86 -13.10
N PHE A 158 19.49 -12.89 -13.90
CA PHE A 158 20.13 -13.09 -15.20
C PHE A 158 19.81 -11.94 -16.15
N ALA A 159 20.79 -11.52 -16.93
CA ALA A 159 20.70 -10.43 -17.89
C ALA A 159 21.25 -10.85 -19.27
N GLY A 160 21.24 -9.93 -20.24
CA GLY A 160 21.72 -10.20 -21.60
C GLY A 160 20.67 -10.86 -22.49
N LEU A 161 21.09 -11.45 -23.58
CA LEU A 161 20.21 -12.06 -24.58
C LEU A 161 19.78 -13.47 -24.17
N LEU A 162 18.60 -13.89 -24.64
CA LEU A 162 18.21 -15.29 -24.52
C LEU A 162 19.18 -16.18 -25.34
N PRO A 163 19.69 -17.31 -24.77
CA PRO A 163 20.65 -18.18 -25.49
C PRO A 163 20.00 -18.85 -26.69
N GLN A 164 20.43 -18.49 -27.91
CA GLN A 164 19.90 -19.05 -29.17
C GLN A 164 20.14 -20.56 -29.31
N ASP A 165 21.23 -21.07 -28.73
CA ASP A 165 21.60 -22.48 -28.76
C ASP A 165 20.62 -23.39 -27.99
N LEU A 166 19.82 -22.86 -27.07
CA LEU A 166 18.76 -23.61 -26.42
C LEU A 166 17.80 -24.24 -27.43
N GLY A 167 17.57 -23.57 -28.59
CA GLY A 167 16.79 -24.14 -29.69
C GLY A 167 17.30 -25.50 -30.23
N SER A 168 18.53 -25.93 -29.87
CA SER A 168 19.07 -27.25 -30.22
C SER A 168 18.74 -28.34 -29.21
N ALA A 169 18.16 -28.01 -28.05
CA ALA A 169 17.75 -28.96 -27.00
C ALA A 169 16.40 -29.61 -27.35
N SER A 170 16.36 -30.46 -28.36
CA SER A 170 15.14 -31.01 -28.98
C SER A 170 14.23 -31.85 -28.07
N TYR A 171 14.70 -32.23 -26.86
CA TYR A 171 13.89 -32.93 -25.85
C TYR A 171 13.33 -32.03 -24.76
N LEU A 172 13.60 -30.72 -24.85
CA LEU A 172 13.14 -29.75 -23.83
C LEU A 172 11.60 -29.68 -23.83
N GLU A 173 11.00 -29.95 -22.66
CA GLU A 173 9.57 -29.87 -22.41
C GLU A 173 9.23 -28.64 -21.60
N VAL A 174 10.13 -28.21 -20.72
CA VAL A 174 9.91 -27.04 -19.83
C VAL A 174 11.07 -26.07 -19.94
N LEU A 175 10.78 -24.84 -20.37
CA LEU A 175 11.71 -23.72 -20.37
C LEU A 175 11.10 -22.57 -19.56
N ASP A 176 11.60 -22.36 -18.33
CA ASP A 176 11.16 -21.28 -17.45
C ASP A 176 12.31 -20.31 -17.15
N LEU A 177 12.22 -19.10 -17.71
CA LEU A 177 13.17 -18.02 -17.53
C LEU A 177 12.46 -16.73 -17.02
N ARG A 178 11.33 -16.89 -16.33
CA ARG A 178 10.53 -15.76 -15.82
C ARG A 178 11.26 -14.97 -14.71
N GLY A 179 10.96 -13.69 -14.60
CA GLY A 179 11.43 -12.87 -13.49
C GLY A 179 12.94 -12.65 -13.49
N GLY A 180 13.52 -12.38 -14.67
CA GLY A 180 14.92 -12.01 -14.86
C GLY A 180 15.08 -10.61 -15.44
N PHE A 181 16.24 -10.37 -16.06
CA PHE A 181 16.56 -9.13 -16.77
C PHE A 181 17.00 -9.41 -18.23
N PHE A 182 16.49 -10.47 -18.82
CA PHE A 182 16.78 -10.77 -20.24
C PHE A 182 16.27 -9.65 -21.14
N VAL A 183 17.04 -9.32 -22.15
CA VAL A 183 16.77 -8.26 -23.15
C VAL A 183 16.75 -8.81 -24.56
N GLY A 184 16.34 -7.97 -25.53
CA GLY A 184 16.29 -8.35 -26.94
C GLY A 184 15.06 -9.19 -27.29
N SER A 185 15.07 -9.84 -28.46
CA SER A 185 13.93 -10.61 -28.99
C SER A 185 14.01 -12.09 -28.60
N ILE A 186 12.87 -12.77 -28.71
CA ILE A 186 12.80 -14.23 -28.60
C ILE A 186 13.53 -14.84 -29.82
N PRO A 187 14.50 -15.76 -29.63
CA PRO A 187 15.20 -16.39 -30.73
C PRO A 187 14.26 -17.22 -31.61
N THR A 188 14.30 -17.03 -32.92
CA THR A 188 13.55 -17.85 -33.90
C THR A 188 13.92 -19.33 -33.86
N SER A 189 15.15 -19.66 -33.37
CA SER A 189 15.60 -21.05 -33.16
C SER A 189 14.72 -21.84 -32.18
N PHE A 190 13.92 -21.15 -31.34
CA PHE A 190 13.03 -21.82 -30.37
C PHE A 190 11.95 -22.65 -31.08
N LYS A 191 11.60 -22.34 -32.33
CA LYS A 191 10.71 -23.18 -33.16
C LYS A 191 11.12 -24.66 -33.24
N ASN A 192 12.41 -24.96 -33.05
CA ASN A 192 12.91 -26.34 -33.10
C ASN A 192 12.59 -27.15 -31.84
N LEU A 193 12.06 -26.53 -30.77
CA LEU A 193 11.70 -27.16 -29.51
C LEU A 193 10.35 -27.87 -29.59
N GLN A 194 10.23 -28.83 -30.51
CA GLN A 194 8.93 -29.45 -30.85
C GLN A 194 8.28 -30.27 -29.71
N LYS A 195 9.02 -30.58 -28.63
CA LYS A 195 8.47 -31.21 -27.41
C LYS A 195 8.10 -30.23 -26.32
N LEU A 196 8.33 -28.92 -26.55
CA LEU A 196 8.10 -27.89 -25.53
C LEU A 196 6.61 -27.79 -25.19
N LYS A 197 6.30 -27.98 -23.90
CA LYS A 197 4.96 -27.87 -23.32
C LYS A 197 4.78 -26.55 -22.57
N PHE A 198 5.84 -26.07 -21.94
CA PHE A 198 5.84 -24.85 -21.13
C PHE A 198 6.93 -23.90 -21.57
N LEU A 199 6.55 -22.68 -21.98
CA LEU A 199 7.44 -21.58 -22.26
C LEU A 199 7.09 -20.37 -21.36
N GLY A 200 7.93 -20.10 -20.37
CA GLY A 200 7.78 -18.96 -19.44
C GLY A 200 8.91 -17.96 -19.62
N LEU A 201 8.58 -16.75 -20.11
CA LEU A 201 9.53 -15.64 -20.31
C LEU A 201 9.02 -14.34 -19.67
N SER A 202 7.90 -14.35 -18.92
CA SER A 202 7.31 -13.14 -18.35
C SER A 202 8.22 -12.47 -17.31
N GLY A 203 7.99 -11.17 -17.10
CA GLY A 203 8.72 -10.41 -16.10
C GLY A 203 10.20 -10.21 -16.45
N ASN A 204 10.51 -10.00 -17.72
CA ASN A 204 11.84 -9.68 -18.25
C ASN A 204 11.85 -8.28 -18.91
N SER A 205 12.92 -7.96 -19.63
CA SER A 205 13.05 -6.74 -20.44
C SER A 205 13.13 -7.06 -21.92
N LEU A 206 12.46 -8.15 -22.34
CA LEU A 206 12.43 -8.59 -23.73
C LEU A 206 11.67 -7.55 -24.56
N THR A 207 12.11 -7.38 -25.81
CA THR A 207 11.57 -6.41 -26.78
C THR A 207 11.45 -7.03 -28.16
N GLY A 208 11.00 -6.26 -29.14
CA GLY A 208 10.76 -6.74 -30.50
C GLY A 208 9.35 -7.28 -30.68
N GLU A 209 9.08 -7.83 -31.85
CA GLU A 209 7.81 -8.46 -32.19
C GLU A 209 7.78 -9.92 -31.72
N LEU A 210 6.59 -10.47 -31.51
CA LEU A 210 6.42 -11.88 -31.21
C LEU A 210 6.73 -12.73 -32.47
N PRO A 211 7.67 -13.69 -32.42
CA PRO A 211 8.01 -14.48 -33.60
C PRO A 211 6.84 -15.36 -34.04
N PRO A 212 6.36 -15.28 -35.29
CA PRO A 212 5.33 -16.19 -35.81
C PRO A 212 5.72 -17.66 -35.72
N GLU A 213 7.03 -17.94 -35.78
CA GLU A 213 7.60 -19.29 -35.64
C GLU A 213 7.27 -20.00 -34.33
N LEU A 214 6.86 -19.26 -33.27
CA LEU A 214 6.37 -19.89 -32.06
C LEU A 214 5.08 -20.68 -32.31
N GLY A 215 4.30 -20.31 -33.33
CA GLY A 215 3.11 -21.05 -33.77
C GLY A 215 3.41 -22.47 -34.32
N GLU A 216 4.69 -22.79 -34.60
CA GLU A 216 5.11 -24.14 -35.01
C GLU A 216 5.27 -25.11 -33.81
N LEU A 217 5.18 -24.65 -32.56
CA LEU A 217 5.35 -25.45 -31.34
C LEU A 217 4.10 -26.27 -31.01
N SER A 218 3.79 -27.27 -31.76
CA SER A 218 2.54 -28.03 -31.67
C SER A 218 2.30 -28.75 -30.34
N SER A 219 3.33 -28.97 -29.52
CA SER A 219 3.23 -29.58 -28.20
C SER A 219 2.95 -28.56 -27.07
N LEU A 220 2.95 -27.25 -27.38
CA LEU A 220 2.92 -26.20 -26.36
C LEU A 220 1.55 -26.16 -25.67
N GLU A 221 1.57 -26.25 -24.34
CA GLU A 221 0.38 -26.20 -23.48
C GLU A 221 0.28 -24.87 -22.74
N THR A 222 1.41 -24.25 -22.42
CA THR A 222 1.47 -22.99 -21.64
C THR A 222 2.46 -22.01 -22.26
N LEU A 223 1.98 -20.81 -22.58
CA LEU A 223 2.79 -19.71 -23.12
C LEU A 223 2.61 -18.46 -22.25
N ILE A 224 3.67 -18.06 -21.53
CA ILE A 224 3.66 -16.92 -20.61
C ILE A 224 4.73 -15.92 -21.02
N LEU A 225 4.36 -14.85 -21.72
CA LEU A 225 5.23 -13.81 -22.25
C LEU A 225 4.98 -12.43 -21.67
N GLY A 226 3.94 -12.27 -20.86
CA GLY A 226 3.52 -11.00 -20.30
C GLY A 226 4.61 -10.28 -19.50
N TYR A 227 4.36 -9.03 -19.12
CA TYR A 227 5.32 -8.21 -18.34
C TYR A 227 6.69 -8.07 -19.04
N ASN A 228 6.65 -7.74 -20.33
CA ASN A 228 7.81 -7.48 -21.18
C ASN A 228 7.58 -6.22 -22.04
N GLY A 229 8.56 -5.84 -22.83
CA GLY A 229 8.49 -4.72 -23.75
C GLY A 229 8.14 -5.10 -25.20
N PHE A 230 7.49 -6.25 -25.45
CA PHE A 230 7.09 -6.67 -26.79
C PHE A 230 6.15 -5.65 -27.45
N HIS A 231 6.26 -5.46 -28.74
CA HIS A 231 5.43 -4.59 -29.55
C HIS A 231 4.94 -5.30 -30.83
N GLY A 232 4.13 -4.64 -31.65
CA GLY A 232 3.50 -5.25 -32.81
C GLY A 232 2.27 -6.06 -32.42
N SER A 233 1.78 -6.87 -33.34
CA SER A 233 0.55 -7.67 -33.19
C SER A 233 0.82 -9.09 -32.67
N ILE A 234 -0.22 -9.75 -32.19
CA ILE A 234 -0.18 -11.21 -31.97
C ILE A 234 -0.15 -11.89 -33.34
N PRO A 235 0.83 -12.77 -33.62
CA PRO A 235 0.87 -13.52 -34.87
C PRO A 235 -0.37 -14.42 -35.04
N SER A 236 -0.97 -14.45 -36.22
CA SER A 236 -2.10 -15.35 -36.56
C SER A 236 -1.71 -16.83 -36.43
N GLU A 237 -0.43 -17.14 -36.59
CA GLU A 237 0.17 -18.48 -36.46
C GLU A 237 -0.01 -19.06 -35.07
N PHE A 238 -0.23 -18.23 -34.03
CA PHE A 238 -0.55 -18.73 -32.69
C PHE A 238 -1.85 -19.54 -32.66
N GLY A 239 -2.77 -19.31 -33.63
CA GLY A 239 -3.94 -20.13 -33.85
C GLY A 239 -3.66 -21.60 -34.25
N ASN A 240 -2.38 -21.99 -34.50
CA ASN A 240 -1.96 -23.36 -34.81
C ASN A 240 -1.50 -24.14 -33.57
N LEU A 241 -1.49 -23.55 -32.39
CA LEU A 241 -1.06 -24.15 -31.14
C LEU A 241 -2.17 -25.04 -30.53
N ASP A 242 -2.60 -26.08 -31.22
CA ASP A 242 -3.76 -26.92 -30.91
C ASP A 242 -3.79 -27.51 -29.49
N ASN A 243 -2.62 -27.58 -28.82
CA ASN A 243 -2.52 -28.07 -27.44
C ASN A 243 -2.50 -26.96 -26.38
N LEU A 244 -2.52 -25.67 -26.80
CA LEU A 244 -2.40 -24.56 -25.89
C LEU A 244 -3.61 -24.48 -24.95
N GLN A 245 -3.33 -24.40 -23.65
CA GLN A 245 -4.32 -24.31 -22.56
C GLN A 245 -4.27 -22.94 -21.87
N TYR A 246 -3.09 -22.33 -21.80
CA TYR A 246 -2.84 -21.09 -21.10
C TYR A 246 -2.03 -20.12 -21.95
N LEU A 247 -2.58 -18.92 -22.20
CA LEU A 247 -1.95 -17.83 -22.94
C LEU A 247 -1.92 -16.56 -22.10
N ASP A 248 -0.72 -16.08 -21.74
CA ASP A 248 -0.52 -14.82 -21.02
C ASP A 248 0.45 -13.91 -21.79
N LEU A 249 -0.10 -12.84 -22.37
CA LEU A 249 0.60 -11.76 -23.04
C LEU A 249 0.34 -10.40 -22.34
N ALA A 250 -0.10 -10.43 -21.09
CA ALA A 250 -0.53 -9.24 -20.35
C ALA A 250 0.63 -8.28 -20.06
N VAL A 251 0.31 -7.01 -19.91
CA VAL A 251 1.24 -5.93 -19.51
C VAL A 251 2.43 -5.79 -20.44
N GLY A 252 2.19 -5.14 -21.58
CA GLY A 252 3.20 -4.91 -22.60
C GLY A 252 2.92 -3.68 -23.46
N ASN A 253 3.49 -3.70 -24.67
CA ASN A 253 3.23 -2.70 -25.70
C ASN A 253 2.66 -3.34 -26.98
N LEU A 254 2.11 -4.55 -26.89
CA LEU A 254 1.44 -5.20 -28.02
C LEU A 254 0.29 -4.33 -28.52
N SER A 255 0.07 -4.33 -29.83
CA SER A 255 -0.88 -3.44 -30.50
C SER A 255 -1.57 -4.16 -31.67
N GLY A 256 -2.36 -3.43 -32.45
CA GLY A 256 -3.12 -4.02 -33.57
C GLY A 256 -4.31 -4.84 -33.09
N GLN A 257 -4.89 -5.61 -33.99
CA GLN A 257 -6.10 -6.40 -33.72
C GLN A 257 -5.76 -7.75 -33.08
N ILE A 258 -6.66 -8.25 -32.24
CA ILE A 258 -6.60 -9.62 -31.73
C ILE A 258 -6.94 -10.56 -32.91
N PRO A 259 -6.10 -11.55 -33.25
CA PRO A 259 -6.37 -12.44 -34.38
C PRO A 259 -7.54 -13.40 -34.08
N GLY A 260 -8.49 -13.49 -35.02
CA GLY A 260 -9.62 -14.43 -34.93
C GLY A 260 -9.19 -15.90 -34.93
N GLU A 261 -7.99 -16.19 -35.45
CA GLU A 261 -7.40 -17.52 -35.50
C GLU A 261 -7.24 -18.15 -34.10
N LEU A 262 -7.10 -17.35 -33.04
CA LEU A 262 -7.11 -17.85 -31.66
C LEU A 262 -8.38 -18.63 -31.33
N GLY A 263 -9.51 -18.30 -31.97
CA GLY A 263 -10.77 -19.03 -31.85
C GLY A 263 -10.74 -20.49 -32.26
N LYS A 264 -9.66 -20.97 -32.94
CA LYS A 264 -9.45 -22.39 -33.27
C LYS A 264 -9.01 -23.24 -32.08
N LEU A 265 -8.45 -22.62 -31.04
CA LEU A 265 -7.79 -23.27 -29.90
C LEU A 265 -8.80 -23.85 -28.90
N GLN A 266 -9.28 -25.06 -29.16
CA GLN A 266 -10.35 -25.70 -28.37
C GLN A 266 -9.95 -26.08 -26.95
N LYS A 267 -8.65 -26.20 -26.64
CA LYS A 267 -8.13 -26.53 -25.31
C LYS A 267 -7.79 -25.30 -24.47
N LEU A 268 -7.80 -24.13 -25.08
CA LEU A 268 -7.42 -22.88 -24.40
C LEU A 268 -8.46 -22.54 -23.32
N ASN A 269 -8.01 -22.53 -22.07
CA ASN A 269 -8.87 -22.25 -20.92
C ASN A 269 -8.61 -20.87 -20.29
N THR A 270 -7.46 -20.26 -20.55
CA THR A 270 -7.06 -18.98 -19.99
C THR A 270 -6.42 -18.09 -21.05
N VAL A 271 -6.94 -16.88 -21.19
CA VAL A 271 -6.44 -15.84 -22.10
C VAL A 271 -6.30 -14.52 -21.34
N TYR A 272 -5.05 -14.09 -21.11
CA TYR A 272 -4.72 -12.80 -20.50
C TYR A 272 -3.99 -11.90 -21.50
N LEU A 273 -4.69 -10.87 -21.97
CA LEU A 273 -4.21 -9.85 -22.92
C LEU A 273 -4.27 -8.44 -22.31
N TYR A 274 -4.57 -8.31 -21.05
CA TYR A 274 -4.82 -7.03 -20.38
C TYR A 274 -3.58 -6.11 -20.36
N ARG A 275 -3.83 -4.81 -20.26
CA ARG A 275 -2.79 -3.77 -20.20
C ARG A 275 -1.82 -3.82 -21.39
N ASN A 276 -2.37 -3.72 -22.59
CA ASN A 276 -1.66 -3.58 -23.84
C ASN A 276 -2.25 -2.39 -24.64
N LYS A 277 -2.03 -2.38 -25.94
CA LYS A 277 -2.56 -1.35 -26.87
C LYS A 277 -3.37 -2.00 -27.99
N PHE A 278 -4.01 -3.14 -27.72
CA PHE A 278 -4.84 -3.80 -28.72
C PHE A 278 -6.01 -2.88 -29.10
N GLU A 279 -6.31 -2.83 -30.41
CA GLU A 279 -7.34 -1.99 -31.01
C GLU A 279 -8.27 -2.82 -31.92
N GLY A 280 -9.23 -2.16 -32.56
CA GLY A 280 -10.22 -2.86 -33.41
C GLY A 280 -11.33 -3.47 -32.57
N LYS A 281 -11.94 -4.55 -33.05
CA LYS A 281 -13.07 -5.23 -32.41
C LYS A 281 -12.63 -6.53 -31.73
N ILE A 282 -13.41 -6.98 -30.77
CA ILE A 282 -13.27 -8.36 -30.24
C ILE A 282 -13.68 -9.32 -31.36
N PRO A 283 -12.82 -10.25 -31.79
CA PRO A 283 -13.18 -11.23 -32.80
C PRO A 283 -14.31 -12.14 -32.33
N TRP A 284 -15.34 -12.30 -33.13
CA TRP A 284 -16.45 -13.21 -32.80
C TRP A 284 -16.03 -14.68 -32.70
N GLU A 285 -14.93 -15.02 -33.40
CA GLU A 285 -14.33 -16.36 -33.40
C GLU A 285 -13.87 -16.80 -31.99
N LEU A 286 -13.57 -15.86 -31.09
CA LEU A 286 -13.22 -16.19 -29.72
C LEU A 286 -14.36 -16.96 -29.01
N GLY A 287 -15.61 -16.77 -29.43
CA GLY A 287 -16.76 -17.52 -28.98
C GLY A 287 -16.73 -19.03 -29.31
N ASN A 288 -15.78 -19.49 -30.15
CA ASN A 288 -15.61 -20.90 -30.47
C ASN A 288 -14.68 -21.65 -29.50
N MET A 289 -13.96 -20.96 -28.60
CA MET A 289 -13.04 -21.59 -27.62
C MET A 289 -13.79 -22.28 -26.50
N SER A 290 -14.32 -23.51 -26.77
CA SER A 290 -15.27 -24.21 -25.90
C SER A 290 -14.73 -24.52 -24.48
N SER A 291 -13.43 -24.57 -24.26
CA SER A 291 -12.80 -24.82 -22.95
C SER A 291 -12.52 -23.55 -22.15
N LEU A 292 -12.80 -22.35 -22.69
CA LEU A 292 -12.38 -21.08 -22.05
C LEU A 292 -13.09 -20.86 -20.72
N LEU A 293 -12.28 -20.61 -19.68
CA LEU A 293 -12.68 -20.28 -18.31
C LEU A 293 -12.47 -18.81 -17.98
N TYR A 294 -11.33 -18.25 -18.41
CA TYR A 294 -10.90 -16.89 -18.08
C TYR A 294 -10.53 -16.12 -19.33
N LEU A 295 -11.25 -15.03 -19.60
CA LEU A 295 -10.97 -14.07 -20.67
C LEU A 295 -10.78 -12.69 -20.07
N ASP A 296 -9.55 -12.16 -20.11
CA ASP A 296 -9.23 -10.82 -19.67
C ASP A 296 -8.59 -10.00 -20.81
N LEU A 297 -9.35 -9.06 -21.36
CA LEU A 297 -8.94 -8.10 -22.39
C LEU A 297 -8.89 -6.67 -21.85
N SER A 298 -8.90 -6.50 -20.54
CA SER A 298 -9.02 -5.20 -19.87
C SER A 298 -7.84 -4.27 -20.16
N ASP A 299 -8.10 -2.97 -19.98
CA ASP A 299 -7.08 -1.90 -20.08
C ASP A 299 -6.35 -1.93 -21.45
N ASN A 300 -7.15 -1.82 -22.53
CA ASN A 300 -6.72 -1.77 -23.92
C ASN A 300 -7.43 -0.62 -24.69
N LEU A 301 -7.35 -0.61 -26.01
CA LEU A 301 -8.00 0.36 -26.88
C LEU A 301 -9.10 -0.29 -27.74
N ILE A 302 -9.60 -1.47 -27.34
CA ILE A 302 -10.57 -2.28 -28.09
C ILE A 302 -11.90 -1.53 -28.15
N GLY A 303 -12.45 -1.44 -29.37
CA GLY A 303 -13.71 -0.76 -29.64
C GLY A 303 -14.77 -1.69 -30.27
N GLY A 304 -15.89 -1.09 -30.71
CA GLY A 304 -17.00 -1.82 -31.29
C GLY A 304 -17.85 -2.54 -30.26
N GLU A 305 -18.70 -3.43 -30.71
CA GLU A 305 -19.68 -4.14 -29.88
C GLU A 305 -19.07 -5.42 -29.25
N ILE A 306 -19.59 -5.84 -28.10
CA ILE A 306 -19.30 -7.16 -27.53
C ILE A 306 -19.96 -8.22 -28.40
N PRO A 307 -19.21 -9.20 -28.98
CA PRO A 307 -19.80 -10.22 -29.82
C PRO A 307 -20.77 -11.12 -29.05
N LYS A 308 -22.00 -11.32 -29.58
CA LYS A 308 -22.96 -12.26 -29.01
C LYS A 308 -22.44 -13.70 -28.93
N ASP A 309 -21.47 -14.02 -29.81
CA ASP A 309 -20.84 -15.35 -29.88
C ASP A 309 -20.10 -15.71 -28.61
N LEU A 310 -19.68 -14.75 -27.78
CA LEU A 310 -19.12 -15.02 -26.46
C LEU A 310 -20.11 -15.75 -25.53
N GLY A 311 -21.41 -15.65 -25.77
CA GLY A 311 -22.44 -16.43 -25.08
C GLY A 311 -22.40 -17.94 -25.37
N LYS A 312 -21.58 -18.41 -26.34
CA LYS A 312 -21.35 -19.85 -26.59
C LYS A 312 -20.34 -20.45 -25.61
N LEU A 313 -19.59 -19.62 -24.87
CA LEU A 313 -18.51 -20.04 -23.94
C LEU A 313 -19.11 -20.58 -22.63
N ARG A 314 -19.74 -21.74 -22.68
CA ARG A 314 -20.48 -22.31 -21.53
C ARG A 314 -19.67 -22.56 -20.27
N ASN A 315 -18.34 -22.64 -20.39
CA ASN A 315 -17.42 -22.85 -19.26
C ASN A 315 -16.88 -21.54 -18.67
N LEU A 316 -17.16 -20.38 -19.30
CA LEU A 316 -16.61 -19.10 -18.91
C LEU A 316 -17.01 -18.72 -17.47
N GLN A 317 -16.00 -18.43 -16.66
CA GLN A 317 -16.12 -18.02 -15.25
C GLN A 317 -15.83 -16.53 -15.08
N LEU A 318 -14.84 -16.00 -15.84
CA LEU A 318 -14.47 -14.61 -15.79
C LEU A 318 -14.48 -14.00 -17.18
N LEU A 319 -15.22 -12.91 -17.34
CA LEU A 319 -15.17 -12.02 -18.49
C LEU A 319 -14.80 -10.62 -18.02
N ASN A 320 -13.57 -10.20 -18.31
CA ASN A 320 -13.07 -8.88 -17.97
C ASN A 320 -12.74 -8.09 -19.24
N LEU A 321 -13.53 -7.06 -19.53
CA LEU A 321 -13.40 -6.16 -20.66
C LEU A 321 -13.27 -4.69 -20.21
N MET A 322 -13.01 -4.42 -18.94
CA MET A 322 -12.98 -3.07 -18.37
C MET A 322 -11.93 -2.17 -19.04
N CYS A 323 -12.11 -0.86 -18.94
CA CYS A 323 -11.16 0.13 -19.44
C CYS A 323 -10.81 -0.08 -20.94
N ASN A 324 -11.83 -0.07 -21.77
CA ASN A 324 -11.74 -0.14 -23.24
C ASN A 324 -12.62 0.93 -23.89
N ASN A 325 -12.77 0.90 -25.20
CA ASN A 325 -13.63 1.80 -25.99
C ASN A 325 -14.86 1.07 -26.54
N LEU A 326 -15.35 0.02 -25.85
CA LEU A 326 -16.49 -0.79 -26.29
C LEU A 326 -17.78 0.03 -26.32
N THR A 327 -18.61 -0.23 -27.32
CA THR A 327 -19.89 0.43 -27.58
C THR A 327 -21.01 -0.60 -27.76
N GLY A 328 -22.25 -0.14 -27.96
CA GLY A 328 -23.41 -1.02 -28.14
C GLY A 328 -23.91 -1.62 -26.85
N GLU A 329 -24.72 -2.66 -26.93
CA GLU A 329 -25.38 -3.28 -25.79
C GLU A 329 -24.59 -4.48 -25.24
N ILE A 330 -24.85 -4.85 -24.00
CA ILE A 330 -24.39 -6.14 -23.46
C ILE A 330 -25.25 -7.24 -24.05
N PRO A 331 -24.69 -8.20 -24.83
CA PRO A 331 -25.45 -9.25 -25.45
C PRO A 331 -26.28 -10.07 -24.44
N VAL A 332 -27.54 -10.35 -24.75
CA VAL A 332 -28.41 -11.15 -23.86
C VAL A 332 -27.84 -12.53 -23.59
N GLU A 333 -27.08 -13.07 -24.52
CA GLU A 333 -26.42 -14.39 -24.44
C GLU A 333 -25.38 -14.45 -23.32
N ILE A 334 -24.81 -13.32 -22.91
CA ILE A 334 -23.89 -13.26 -21.74
C ILE A 334 -24.66 -13.54 -20.46
N GLY A 335 -25.91 -13.12 -20.35
CA GLY A 335 -26.79 -13.44 -19.21
C GLY A 335 -27.18 -14.92 -19.10
N GLU A 336 -26.98 -15.71 -20.17
CA GLU A 336 -27.28 -17.13 -20.23
C GLU A 336 -26.07 -18.05 -19.91
N LEU A 337 -24.89 -17.46 -19.59
CA LEU A 337 -23.70 -18.21 -19.28
C LEU A 337 -23.83 -18.93 -17.92
N PRO A 338 -23.81 -20.29 -17.87
CA PRO A 338 -24.15 -21.01 -16.65
C PRO A 338 -23.07 -21.00 -15.57
N ASN A 339 -21.82 -20.70 -15.92
CA ASN A 339 -20.68 -20.75 -15.00
C ASN A 339 -20.07 -19.38 -14.71
N LEU A 340 -20.67 -18.28 -15.20
CA LEU A 340 -20.12 -16.94 -15.07
C LEU A 340 -20.11 -16.50 -13.59
N GLN A 341 -18.95 -16.19 -13.06
CA GLN A 341 -18.72 -15.74 -11.69
C GLN A 341 -18.36 -14.24 -11.62
N VAL A 342 -17.60 -13.76 -12.61
CA VAL A 342 -17.11 -12.38 -12.64
C VAL A 342 -17.38 -11.75 -13.99
N LEU A 343 -18.09 -10.62 -13.99
CA LEU A 343 -18.33 -9.79 -15.16
C LEU A 343 -17.88 -8.36 -14.87
N GLU A 344 -16.78 -7.96 -15.50
CA GLU A 344 -16.20 -6.62 -15.37
C GLU A 344 -16.19 -5.89 -16.72
N LEU A 345 -17.04 -4.87 -16.86
CA LEU A 345 -17.22 -4.08 -18.08
C LEU A 345 -17.05 -2.58 -17.82
N TRP A 346 -16.59 -2.19 -16.63
CA TRP A 346 -16.55 -0.79 -16.22
C TRP A 346 -15.61 0.07 -17.08
N LYS A 347 -15.95 1.35 -17.19
CA LYS A 347 -15.20 2.35 -17.98
C LYS A 347 -15.09 1.95 -19.46
N ASN A 348 -16.27 1.89 -20.08
CA ASN A 348 -16.50 1.72 -21.51
C ASN A 348 -17.53 2.75 -21.99
N SER A 349 -18.08 2.56 -23.18
CA SER A 349 -19.18 3.37 -23.74
C SER A 349 -20.41 2.53 -24.05
N LEU A 350 -20.68 1.53 -23.20
CA LEU A 350 -21.82 0.61 -23.37
C LEU A 350 -23.14 1.30 -23.07
N VAL A 351 -24.18 0.93 -23.84
CA VAL A 351 -25.56 1.45 -23.75
C VAL A 351 -26.56 0.31 -23.55
N GLY A 352 -27.85 0.61 -23.43
CA GLY A 352 -28.91 -0.39 -23.32
C GLY A 352 -29.08 -0.94 -21.92
N LEU A 353 -29.59 -2.16 -21.81
CA LEU A 353 -30.05 -2.80 -20.57
C LEU A 353 -29.09 -3.88 -20.09
N LEU A 354 -29.15 -4.20 -18.80
CA LEU A 354 -28.55 -5.46 -18.30
C LEU A 354 -29.38 -6.65 -18.82
N PRO A 355 -28.72 -7.77 -19.23
CA PRO A 355 -29.43 -8.99 -19.61
C PRO A 355 -30.36 -9.49 -18.50
N LEU A 356 -31.64 -9.76 -18.83
CA LEU A 356 -32.67 -10.13 -17.84
C LEU A 356 -32.35 -11.39 -17.01
N ASN A 357 -31.64 -12.35 -17.60
CA ASN A 357 -31.27 -13.59 -16.93
C ASN A 357 -29.89 -13.59 -16.28
N LEU A 358 -29.22 -12.45 -16.28
CA LEU A 358 -27.90 -12.30 -15.63
C LEU A 358 -28.01 -12.63 -14.13
N GLY A 359 -27.14 -13.51 -13.64
CA GLY A 359 -27.11 -13.95 -12.25
C GLY A 359 -28.21 -14.94 -11.84
N LYS A 360 -29.19 -15.20 -12.71
CA LYS A 360 -30.30 -16.13 -12.42
C LYS A 360 -29.85 -17.59 -12.36
N ASN A 361 -29.07 -18.01 -13.33
CA ASN A 361 -28.65 -19.40 -13.52
C ASN A 361 -27.12 -19.58 -13.36
N SER A 362 -26.38 -18.51 -13.07
CA SER A 362 -24.94 -18.54 -12.92
C SER A 362 -24.52 -18.20 -11.48
N PRO A 363 -23.42 -18.75 -10.98
CA PRO A 363 -22.88 -18.41 -9.66
C PRO A 363 -22.19 -17.03 -9.68
N LEU A 364 -22.88 -16.01 -10.17
CA LEU A 364 -22.33 -14.66 -10.32
C LEU A 364 -21.97 -14.08 -8.95
N GLN A 365 -20.68 -13.77 -8.75
CA GLN A 365 -20.13 -13.24 -7.51
C GLN A 365 -19.80 -11.74 -7.61
N TRP A 366 -19.37 -11.28 -8.79
CA TRP A 366 -18.95 -9.92 -8.99
C TRP A 366 -19.49 -9.38 -10.31
N LEU A 367 -20.26 -8.31 -10.21
CA LEU A 367 -20.73 -7.52 -11.35
C LEU A 367 -20.26 -6.08 -11.20
N ASP A 368 -19.42 -5.63 -12.13
CA ASP A 368 -19.01 -4.22 -12.24
C ASP A 368 -19.22 -3.74 -13.68
N VAL A 369 -20.21 -2.90 -13.87
CA VAL A 369 -20.51 -2.23 -15.14
C VAL A 369 -20.48 -0.70 -15.00
N SER A 370 -19.84 -0.20 -13.95
CA SER A 370 -19.79 1.22 -13.63
C SER A 370 -19.13 2.06 -14.73
N SER A 371 -19.45 3.35 -14.74
CA SER A 371 -18.89 4.32 -15.70
C SER A 371 -19.08 3.90 -17.15
N ASN A 372 -20.37 3.71 -17.50
CA ASN A 372 -20.90 3.46 -18.84
C ASN A 372 -22.13 4.35 -19.10
N PHE A 373 -22.91 4.08 -20.12
CA PHE A 373 -24.17 4.75 -20.45
C PHE A 373 -25.35 3.78 -20.38
N LEU A 374 -25.27 2.73 -19.55
CA LEU A 374 -26.32 1.74 -19.35
C LEU A 374 -27.55 2.37 -18.70
N SER A 375 -28.72 1.83 -19.00
CA SER A 375 -30.00 2.36 -18.56
C SER A 375 -30.98 1.25 -18.15
N GLY A 376 -32.22 1.62 -17.80
CA GLY A 376 -33.27 0.69 -17.40
C GLY A 376 -33.13 0.20 -15.97
N GLU A 377 -33.78 -0.91 -15.66
CA GLU A 377 -33.90 -1.44 -14.30
C GLU A 377 -32.86 -2.54 -14.03
N ILE A 378 -32.55 -2.75 -12.77
CA ILE A 378 -31.76 -3.90 -12.35
C ILE A 378 -32.62 -5.18 -12.49
N PRO A 379 -32.12 -6.25 -13.15
CA PRO A 379 -32.87 -7.50 -13.26
C PRO A 379 -33.25 -8.03 -11.86
N PRO A 380 -34.54 -8.34 -11.61
CA PRO A 380 -34.98 -8.76 -10.27
C PRO A 380 -34.39 -10.12 -9.83
N SER A 381 -33.96 -10.93 -10.78
CA SER A 381 -33.34 -12.24 -10.56
C SER A 381 -31.82 -12.20 -10.38
N LEU A 382 -31.20 -11.01 -10.34
CA LEU A 382 -29.74 -10.85 -10.35
C LEU A 382 -29.01 -11.61 -9.21
N CYS A 383 -29.69 -11.88 -8.09
CA CYS A 383 -29.14 -12.64 -6.97
C CYS A 383 -29.90 -13.95 -6.69
N ASP A 384 -30.62 -14.52 -7.65
CA ASP A 384 -31.33 -15.77 -7.43
C ASP A 384 -30.41 -16.96 -7.10
N SER A 385 -29.14 -16.88 -7.50
CA SER A 385 -28.10 -17.87 -7.16
C SER A 385 -27.50 -17.72 -5.77
N GLU A 386 -27.83 -16.66 -5.03
CA GLU A 386 -27.32 -16.32 -3.68
C GLU A 386 -25.78 -16.20 -3.58
N ASN A 387 -25.08 -15.99 -4.70
CA ASN A 387 -23.61 -15.92 -4.73
C ASN A 387 -23.05 -14.50 -4.89
N LEU A 388 -23.90 -13.52 -5.22
CA LEU A 388 -23.46 -12.15 -5.55
C LEU A 388 -22.87 -11.44 -4.33
N THR A 389 -21.57 -11.17 -4.36
CA THR A 389 -20.83 -10.47 -3.28
C THR A 389 -20.65 -8.99 -3.56
N LYS A 390 -20.46 -8.62 -4.83
CA LYS A 390 -20.22 -7.22 -5.23
C LYS A 390 -21.14 -6.84 -6.39
N LEU A 391 -21.92 -5.79 -6.16
CA LEU A 391 -22.80 -5.16 -7.17
C LEU A 391 -22.37 -3.72 -7.36
N ILE A 392 -21.74 -3.39 -8.48
CA ILE A 392 -21.14 -2.09 -8.76
C ILE A 392 -21.68 -1.54 -10.08
N LEU A 393 -22.61 -0.58 -10.01
CA LEU A 393 -23.31 0.00 -11.16
C LEU A 393 -23.16 1.53 -11.27
N PHE A 394 -22.33 2.16 -10.45
CA PHE A 394 -22.27 3.63 -10.34
C PHE A 394 -21.89 4.33 -11.65
N ASN A 395 -22.22 5.61 -11.77
CA ASN A 395 -21.97 6.42 -12.97
C ASN A 395 -22.57 5.78 -14.26
N ASN A 396 -23.88 5.62 -14.26
CA ASN A 396 -24.68 5.16 -15.38
C ASN A 396 -26.01 5.93 -15.45
N SER A 397 -26.97 5.45 -16.22
CA SER A 397 -28.34 5.99 -16.33
C SER A 397 -29.41 4.99 -15.89
N PHE A 398 -29.06 4.05 -14.99
CA PHE A 398 -30.04 3.10 -14.45
C PHE A 398 -31.18 3.81 -13.75
N SER A 399 -32.41 3.30 -13.90
CA SER A 399 -33.65 3.90 -13.39
C SER A 399 -34.56 2.83 -12.77
N GLY A 400 -35.73 3.23 -12.30
CA GLY A 400 -36.67 2.34 -11.65
C GLY A 400 -36.30 2.04 -10.19
N PRO A 401 -37.05 1.15 -9.52
CA PRO A 401 -36.82 0.81 -8.12
C PRO A 401 -35.65 -0.16 -7.94
N ILE A 402 -34.99 -0.08 -6.79
CA ILE A 402 -34.00 -1.11 -6.39
C ILE A 402 -34.79 -2.42 -6.10
N PRO A 403 -34.47 -3.55 -6.78
CA PRO A 403 -35.23 -4.80 -6.59
C PRO A 403 -35.18 -5.33 -5.16
N ILE A 404 -36.32 -5.72 -4.60
CA ILE A 404 -36.41 -6.33 -3.26
C ILE A 404 -35.61 -7.64 -3.15
N GLY A 405 -35.33 -8.32 -4.26
CA GLY A 405 -34.47 -9.51 -4.30
C GLY A 405 -33.07 -9.25 -3.77
N LEU A 406 -32.51 -8.05 -3.99
CA LEU A 406 -31.18 -7.69 -3.52
C LEU A 406 -31.10 -7.59 -1.99
N SER A 407 -32.19 -7.17 -1.32
CA SER A 407 -32.22 -7.11 0.15
C SER A 407 -32.38 -8.49 0.81
N LYS A 408 -32.48 -9.56 0.04
CA LYS A 408 -32.48 -10.96 0.49
C LYS A 408 -31.20 -11.70 0.13
N CYS A 409 -30.31 -11.05 -0.58
CA CYS A 409 -29.05 -11.59 -1.09
C CYS A 409 -28.01 -11.70 0.03
N VAL A 410 -28.00 -12.81 0.77
CA VAL A 410 -27.20 -13.00 2.00
C VAL A 410 -25.68 -12.93 1.76
N SER A 411 -25.22 -13.11 0.51
CA SER A 411 -23.82 -13.08 0.12
C SER A 411 -23.29 -11.67 -0.15
N LEU A 412 -24.15 -10.65 -0.25
CA LEU A 412 -23.71 -9.28 -0.58
C LEU A 412 -22.80 -8.70 0.50
N VAL A 413 -21.65 -8.22 0.04
CA VAL A 413 -20.66 -7.49 0.86
C VAL A 413 -20.64 -6.00 0.49
N ARG A 414 -20.79 -5.71 -0.81
CA ARG A 414 -20.71 -4.34 -1.32
C ARG A 414 -21.75 -4.06 -2.40
N VAL A 415 -22.49 -2.96 -2.20
CA VAL A 415 -23.48 -2.44 -3.16
C VAL A 415 -23.16 -0.98 -3.45
N ARG A 416 -22.87 -0.65 -4.72
CA ARG A 416 -22.50 0.68 -5.20
C ARG A 416 -23.37 1.07 -6.38
N LEU A 417 -24.43 1.83 -6.12
CA LEU A 417 -25.41 2.27 -7.11
C LEU A 417 -25.42 3.77 -7.34
N GLN A 418 -24.46 4.49 -6.77
CA GLN A 418 -24.44 5.96 -6.77
C GLN A 418 -24.35 6.55 -8.18
N ASN A 419 -24.81 7.79 -8.29
CA ASN A 419 -24.78 8.57 -9.54
C ASN A 419 -25.51 7.84 -10.68
N ASN A 420 -26.81 7.59 -10.45
CA ASN A 420 -27.79 7.01 -11.38
C ASN A 420 -29.14 7.73 -11.26
N GLN A 421 -30.21 7.13 -11.75
CA GLN A 421 -31.58 7.67 -11.71
C GLN A 421 -32.53 6.72 -10.95
N PHE A 422 -32.03 5.90 -10.04
CA PHE A 422 -32.88 4.99 -9.24
C PHE A 422 -33.93 5.76 -8.46
N SER A 423 -35.15 5.24 -8.41
CA SER A 423 -36.31 5.87 -7.79
C SER A 423 -37.02 4.92 -6.82
N GLY A 424 -38.09 5.41 -6.17
CA GLY A 424 -38.80 4.63 -5.15
C GLY A 424 -38.05 4.56 -3.83
N SER A 425 -38.44 3.65 -2.96
CA SER A 425 -37.88 3.54 -1.61
C SER A 425 -36.66 2.60 -1.56
N ILE A 426 -35.79 2.80 -0.56
CA ILE A 426 -34.75 1.82 -0.24
C ILE A 426 -35.44 0.54 0.28
N PRO A 427 -35.19 -0.64 -0.32
CA PRO A 427 -35.83 -1.88 0.11
C PRO A 427 -35.51 -2.26 1.55
N ILE A 428 -36.50 -2.70 2.29
CA ILE A 428 -36.32 -3.28 3.63
C ILE A 428 -35.57 -4.61 3.49
N GLY A 429 -34.62 -4.87 4.39
CA GLY A 429 -33.85 -6.10 4.44
C GLY A 429 -32.32 -5.89 4.28
N PHE A 430 -31.88 -4.77 3.70
CA PHE A 430 -30.43 -4.50 3.59
C PHE A 430 -29.73 -4.44 4.96
N GLY A 431 -30.41 -3.92 5.98
CA GLY A 431 -29.86 -3.89 7.35
C GLY A 431 -29.73 -5.25 8.00
N THR A 432 -30.44 -6.27 7.51
CA THR A 432 -30.37 -7.64 8.06
C THR A 432 -29.44 -8.57 7.28
N LEU A 433 -28.79 -8.09 6.23
CA LEU A 433 -27.81 -8.87 5.48
C LEU A 433 -26.56 -9.10 6.34
N PRO A 434 -26.13 -10.35 6.53
CA PRO A 434 -25.09 -10.69 7.51
C PRO A 434 -23.69 -10.23 7.09
N THR A 435 -23.47 -10.00 5.80
CA THR A 435 -22.15 -9.72 5.23
C THR A 435 -22.04 -8.33 4.57
N LEU A 436 -23.14 -7.57 4.51
CA LEU A 436 -23.14 -6.28 3.82
C LEU A 436 -22.36 -5.23 4.66
N GLU A 437 -21.19 -4.88 4.17
CA GLU A 437 -20.30 -3.91 4.82
C GLU A 437 -20.48 -2.48 4.29
N ARG A 438 -20.83 -2.36 2.99
CA ARG A 438 -20.83 -1.07 2.29
C ARG A 438 -22.02 -0.89 1.37
N LEU A 439 -22.78 0.19 1.59
CA LEU A 439 -23.96 0.58 0.81
C LEU A 439 -23.81 2.03 0.34
N GLU A 440 -23.66 2.25 -0.97
CA GLU A 440 -23.53 3.57 -1.60
C GLU A 440 -24.66 3.78 -2.61
N LEU A 441 -25.59 4.66 -2.26
CA LEU A 441 -26.79 4.98 -3.03
C LEU A 441 -26.90 6.49 -3.35
N GLU A 442 -25.82 7.25 -3.09
CA GLU A 442 -25.86 8.72 -3.22
C GLU A 442 -26.11 9.17 -4.67
N LYS A 443 -26.65 10.39 -4.83
CA LYS A 443 -26.95 11.00 -6.14
C LYS A 443 -27.86 10.11 -7.00
N ASN A 444 -29.04 9.86 -6.48
CA ASN A 444 -30.15 9.17 -7.17
C ASN A 444 -31.45 9.94 -6.96
N ASN A 445 -32.57 9.34 -7.36
CA ASN A 445 -33.92 9.90 -7.17
C ASN A 445 -34.74 9.08 -6.14
N LEU A 446 -34.05 8.49 -5.16
CA LEU A 446 -34.69 7.66 -4.12
C LEU A 446 -35.53 8.53 -3.18
N SER A 447 -36.67 8.01 -2.76
CA SER A 447 -37.65 8.72 -1.91
C SER A 447 -38.16 7.82 -0.77
N GLY A 448 -39.04 8.35 0.07
CA GLY A 448 -39.55 7.62 1.23
C GLY A 448 -38.60 7.60 2.42
N VAL A 449 -38.77 6.62 3.30
CA VAL A 449 -38.10 6.59 4.61
C VAL A 449 -36.80 5.77 4.56
N ILE A 450 -35.88 6.09 5.46
CA ILE A 450 -34.73 5.23 5.75
C ILE A 450 -35.24 4.00 6.52
N PRO A 451 -34.97 2.75 6.01
CA PRO A 451 -35.47 1.55 6.66
C PRO A 451 -34.97 1.37 8.11
N ASP A 452 -35.87 1.07 9.03
CA ASP A 452 -35.54 0.84 10.46
C ASP A 452 -34.62 -0.37 10.68
N ASP A 453 -34.62 -1.34 9.74
CA ASP A 453 -33.80 -2.52 9.84
C ASP A 453 -32.30 -2.26 9.73
N PHE A 454 -31.88 -1.09 9.20
CA PHE A 454 -30.47 -0.69 9.23
C PHE A 454 -29.91 -0.69 10.64
N SER A 455 -30.71 -0.27 11.62
CA SER A 455 -30.31 -0.26 13.03
C SER A 455 -29.99 -1.66 13.61
N ARG A 456 -30.38 -2.74 12.91
CA ARG A 456 -30.11 -4.13 13.30
C ARG A 456 -28.86 -4.72 12.66
N SER A 457 -28.17 -3.95 11.82
CA SER A 457 -27.02 -4.48 11.11
C SER A 457 -25.86 -4.83 12.05
N SER A 458 -25.26 -5.99 11.79
CA SER A 458 -24.05 -6.44 12.48
C SER A 458 -22.78 -6.21 11.64
N SER A 459 -22.92 -5.79 10.38
CA SER A 459 -21.80 -5.74 9.41
C SER A 459 -21.63 -4.38 8.73
N LEU A 460 -22.70 -3.58 8.57
CA LEU A 460 -22.59 -2.29 7.88
C LEU A 460 -21.60 -1.35 8.57
N SER A 461 -20.57 -0.95 7.81
CA SER A 461 -19.55 0.00 8.24
C SER A 461 -19.63 1.34 7.52
N PHE A 462 -20.19 1.35 6.31
CA PHE A 462 -20.30 2.52 5.45
C PHE A 462 -21.68 2.59 4.80
N ILE A 463 -22.40 3.71 5.03
CA ILE A 463 -23.68 4.01 4.39
C ILE A 463 -23.59 5.41 3.80
N ASP A 464 -23.81 5.56 2.48
CA ASP A 464 -23.99 6.84 1.83
C ASP A 464 -25.31 6.83 1.04
N ILE A 465 -26.25 7.64 1.49
CA ILE A 465 -27.57 7.85 0.89
C ILE A 465 -27.80 9.33 0.56
N SER A 466 -26.73 10.11 0.49
CA SER A 466 -26.79 11.56 0.27
C SER A 466 -27.30 11.92 -1.12
N SER A 467 -27.74 13.16 -1.28
CA SER A 467 -28.24 13.67 -2.57
C SER A 467 -29.34 12.80 -3.19
N ASN A 468 -30.41 12.60 -2.43
CA ASN A 468 -31.64 11.90 -2.80
C ASN A 468 -32.87 12.73 -2.36
N HIS A 469 -34.05 12.15 -2.37
CA HIS A 469 -35.31 12.76 -1.93
C HIS A 469 -35.89 12.03 -0.71
N LEU A 470 -35.03 11.44 0.13
CA LEU A 470 -35.44 10.72 1.33
C LEU A 470 -36.08 11.69 2.33
N GLU A 471 -37.14 11.23 2.97
CA GLU A 471 -37.96 12.01 3.88
C GLU A 471 -38.16 11.30 5.21
N SER A 472 -38.88 11.97 6.19
CA SER A 472 -39.08 11.43 7.52
C SER A 472 -37.85 11.50 8.44
N SER A 473 -38.03 11.12 9.70
CA SER A 473 -36.98 11.18 10.73
C SER A 473 -35.95 10.03 10.58
N LEU A 474 -34.78 10.25 11.12
CA LEU A 474 -33.76 9.19 11.23
C LEU A 474 -34.28 8.08 12.14
N PRO A 475 -34.08 6.79 11.78
CA PRO A 475 -34.32 5.68 12.69
C PRO A 475 -33.59 5.87 14.02
N SER A 476 -34.28 5.67 15.14
CA SER A 476 -33.75 6.03 16.45
C SER A 476 -32.43 5.40 16.85
N SER A 477 -32.13 4.23 16.31
CA SER A 477 -30.92 3.44 16.62
C SER A 477 -29.90 3.41 15.49
N ILE A 478 -30.09 4.15 14.38
CA ILE A 478 -29.18 4.05 13.23
C ILE A 478 -27.75 4.47 13.58
N LEU A 479 -27.59 5.49 14.41
CA LEU A 479 -26.27 5.96 14.85
C LEU A 479 -25.67 5.11 15.98
N SER A 480 -26.39 4.06 16.39
CA SER A 480 -25.96 3.11 17.42
C SER A 480 -25.48 1.78 16.85
N ILE A 481 -25.38 1.63 15.53
CA ILE A 481 -24.85 0.42 14.88
C ILE A 481 -23.37 0.25 15.29
N PRO A 482 -22.97 -0.90 15.88
CA PRO A 482 -21.62 -1.03 16.46
C PRO A 482 -20.49 -0.93 15.44
N THR A 483 -20.74 -1.39 14.21
CA THR A 483 -19.76 -1.45 13.11
C THR A 483 -19.72 -0.18 12.25
N LEU A 484 -20.72 0.70 12.36
CA LEU A 484 -20.88 1.85 11.48
C LEU A 484 -19.79 2.90 11.74
N GLN A 485 -19.00 3.16 10.72
CA GLN A 485 -17.95 4.19 10.73
C GLN A 485 -18.37 5.45 9.99
N ASN A 486 -19.07 5.31 8.88
CA ASN A 486 -19.48 6.45 8.05
C ASN A 486 -20.99 6.40 7.79
N PHE A 487 -21.67 7.46 8.16
CA PHE A 487 -23.08 7.68 7.83
C PHE A 487 -23.25 9.03 7.13
N LEU A 488 -23.54 8.99 5.85
CA LEU A 488 -23.67 10.15 4.97
C LEU A 488 -25.11 10.19 4.44
N ALA A 489 -25.86 11.21 4.79
CA ALA A 489 -27.25 11.40 4.34
C ALA A 489 -27.55 12.88 4.02
N SER A 490 -26.52 13.60 3.61
CA SER A 490 -26.65 15.01 3.26
C SER A 490 -27.52 15.23 2.01
N ASN A 491 -28.04 16.44 1.84
CA ASN A 491 -28.87 16.81 0.66
C ASN A 491 -30.08 15.88 0.48
N ASN A 492 -30.92 15.79 1.49
CA ASN A 492 -32.20 15.06 1.47
C ASN A 492 -33.32 15.94 2.05
N ASN A 493 -34.50 15.35 2.23
CA ASN A 493 -35.65 16.01 2.88
C ASN A 493 -35.88 15.50 4.32
N LEU A 494 -34.87 14.95 4.98
CA LEU A 494 -34.97 14.36 6.32
C LEU A 494 -35.41 15.42 7.35
N ASP A 495 -36.36 15.04 8.18
CA ASP A 495 -36.93 15.91 9.23
C ASP A 495 -36.79 15.32 10.65
N GLY A 496 -37.54 15.79 11.61
CA GLY A 496 -37.49 15.31 12.98
C GLY A 496 -36.24 15.72 13.74
N HIS A 497 -35.86 14.94 14.74
CA HIS A 497 -34.76 15.21 15.67
C HIS A 497 -33.61 14.25 15.48
N LEU A 498 -32.43 14.69 15.88
CA LEU A 498 -31.29 13.74 16.00
C LEU A 498 -31.60 12.69 17.08
N PRO A 499 -31.26 11.41 16.88
CA PRO A 499 -31.45 10.38 17.90
C PRO A 499 -30.79 10.74 19.22
N GLU A 500 -31.52 10.59 20.33
CA GLU A 500 -31.01 10.96 21.66
C GLU A 500 -30.04 9.94 22.26
N GLN A 501 -30.07 8.70 21.78
CA GLN A 501 -29.26 7.62 22.33
C GLN A 501 -28.21 7.18 21.34
N PHE A 502 -26.97 7.14 21.80
CA PHE A 502 -25.83 6.51 21.13
C PHE A 502 -25.40 5.33 22.01
N GLN A 503 -24.97 4.23 21.40
CA GLN A 503 -24.38 3.11 22.15
C GLN A 503 -23.13 3.55 22.93
N ASP A 504 -22.78 2.78 23.94
CA ASP A 504 -21.48 2.92 24.59
C ASP A 504 -20.37 2.66 23.57
N ARG A 505 -19.58 3.69 23.27
CA ARG A 505 -18.44 3.68 22.31
C ARG A 505 -18.79 3.30 20.87
N PRO A 506 -19.62 4.05 20.17
CA PRO A 506 -19.91 3.80 18.76
C PRO A 506 -18.65 3.94 17.89
N SER A 507 -18.57 3.14 16.82
CA SER A 507 -17.44 3.18 15.86
C SER A 507 -17.50 4.38 14.90
N LEU A 508 -18.52 5.22 15.01
CA LEU A 508 -18.82 6.32 14.08
C LEU A 508 -17.68 7.33 13.99
N ALA A 509 -17.13 7.48 12.79
CA ALA A 509 -16.04 8.42 12.48
C ALA A 509 -16.50 9.62 11.65
N VAL A 510 -17.46 9.42 10.74
CA VAL A 510 -18.00 10.49 9.91
C VAL A 510 -19.52 10.49 9.97
N LEU A 511 -20.09 11.63 10.34
CA LEU A 511 -21.52 11.90 10.32
C LEU A 511 -21.79 13.17 9.50
N ASP A 512 -22.39 13.00 8.31
CA ASP A 512 -22.84 14.11 7.47
C ASP A 512 -24.36 14.06 7.25
N LEU A 513 -25.05 14.97 7.87
CA LEU A 513 -26.50 15.20 7.75
C LEU A 513 -26.81 16.58 7.21
N SER A 514 -25.86 17.22 6.55
CA SER A 514 -26.01 18.59 6.05
C SER A 514 -27.12 18.72 5.00
N TYR A 515 -27.66 19.93 4.89
CA TYR A 515 -28.71 20.28 3.91
C TYR A 515 -29.94 19.35 3.97
N ASN A 516 -30.52 19.26 5.18
CA ASN A 516 -31.80 18.59 5.47
C ASN A 516 -32.77 19.53 6.16
N ARG A 517 -33.84 18.99 6.74
CA ARG A 517 -34.85 19.75 7.50
C ARG A 517 -34.89 19.40 8.99
N LEU A 518 -33.77 18.87 9.51
CA LEU A 518 -33.67 18.42 10.90
C LEU A 518 -33.89 19.57 11.88
N THR A 519 -34.63 19.27 12.95
CA THR A 519 -35.03 20.22 13.98
C THR A 519 -34.53 19.78 15.36
N GLY A 520 -34.81 20.60 16.42
CA GLY A 520 -34.45 20.26 17.79
C GLY A 520 -33.01 20.60 18.14
N LYS A 521 -32.46 19.92 19.14
CA LYS A 521 -31.13 20.19 19.70
C LYS A 521 -30.14 19.08 19.30
N ILE A 522 -28.85 19.40 19.35
CA ILE A 522 -27.82 18.37 19.32
C ILE A 522 -27.85 17.63 20.66
N PRO A 523 -28.06 16.30 20.67
CA PRO A 523 -28.06 15.50 21.89
C PRO A 523 -26.71 15.55 22.60
N LYS A 524 -26.70 15.64 23.91
CA LYS A 524 -25.45 15.60 24.70
C LYS A 524 -24.71 14.24 24.55
N SER A 525 -25.45 13.17 24.32
CA SER A 525 -24.93 11.81 24.08
C SER A 525 -24.03 11.68 22.87
N ILE A 526 -24.06 12.61 21.89
CA ILE A 526 -23.16 12.60 20.74
C ILE A 526 -21.69 12.65 21.16
N SER A 527 -21.37 13.23 22.31
CA SER A 527 -20.01 13.26 22.85
C SER A 527 -19.47 11.90 23.31
N SER A 528 -20.33 10.86 23.38
CA SER A 528 -19.87 9.48 23.58
C SER A 528 -19.24 8.83 22.33
N CYS A 529 -19.40 9.45 21.15
CA CYS A 529 -18.77 9.03 19.92
C CYS A 529 -17.28 9.41 19.90
N GLU A 530 -16.47 8.77 20.74
CA GLU A 530 -15.04 9.09 20.92
C GLU A 530 -14.21 8.97 19.63
N ARG A 531 -14.74 8.31 18.59
CA ARG A 531 -14.08 8.12 17.28
C ARG A 531 -14.54 9.11 16.21
N LEU A 532 -15.49 9.99 16.52
CA LEU A 532 -16.05 10.93 15.53
C LEU A 532 -15.00 11.97 15.13
N VAL A 533 -14.65 11.98 13.85
CA VAL A 533 -13.67 12.89 13.24
C VAL A 533 -14.38 14.04 12.54
N THR A 534 -15.49 13.76 11.86
CA THR A 534 -16.26 14.77 11.11
C THR A 534 -17.71 14.76 11.55
N LEU A 535 -18.20 15.91 12.00
CA LEU A 535 -19.60 16.18 12.25
C LEU A 535 -20.07 17.36 11.38
N ASN A 536 -20.86 17.08 10.36
CA ASN A 536 -21.43 18.08 9.47
C ASN A 536 -22.96 18.10 9.60
N LEU A 537 -23.48 19.17 10.21
CA LEU A 537 -24.91 19.42 10.41
C LEU A 537 -25.38 20.70 9.69
N LYS A 538 -24.56 21.24 8.80
CA LYS A 538 -24.80 22.47 8.06
C LYS A 538 -26.17 22.49 7.37
N GLY A 539 -26.81 23.66 7.30
CA GLY A 539 -28.00 23.85 6.45
C GLY A 539 -29.20 23.05 6.91
N ASN A 540 -29.48 23.06 8.23
CA ASN A 540 -30.64 22.45 8.85
C ASN A 540 -31.47 23.48 9.62
N GLN A 541 -32.47 23.03 10.42
CA GLN A 541 -33.29 23.87 11.31
C GLN A 541 -32.98 23.58 12.80
N LEU A 542 -31.79 23.10 13.09
CA LEU A 542 -31.35 22.76 14.44
C LEU A 542 -31.28 24.03 15.31
N SER A 543 -31.56 23.87 16.58
CA SER A 543 -31.72 24.99 17.55
C SER A 543 -31.14 24.62 18.92
N GLY A 544 -31.24 25.57 19.87
CA GLY A 544 -30.71 25.41 21.23
C GLY A 544 -29.23 25.76 21.33
N GLU A 545 -28.61 25.42 22.44
CA GLU A 545 -27.23 25.73 22.73
C GLU A 545 -26.31 24.62 22.13
N ILE A 546 -25.10 25.00 21.75
CA ILE A 546 -24.07 24.06 21.30
C ILE A 546 -23.55 23.26 22.51
N PRO A 547 -23.64 21.93 22.52
CA PRO A 547 -23.17 21.13 23.65
C PRO A 547 -21.66 21.29 23.91
N ARG A 548 -21.31 21.62 25.17
CA ARG A 548 -19.89 21.75 25.57
C ARG A 548 -19.08 20.46 25.37
N GLY A 549 -19.75 19.28 25.42
CA GLY A 549 -19.12 17.99 25.21
C GLY A 549 -18.46 17.81 23.85
N LEU A 550 -18.97 18.50 22.80
CA LEU A 550 -18.36 18.45 21.47
C LEU A 550 -16.91 18.96 21.46
N ALA A 551 -16.63 20.01 22.21
CA ALA A 551 -15.28 20.56 22.30
C ALA A 551 -14.27 19.64 23.02
N GLY A 552 -14.77 18.71 23.85
CA GLY A 552 -13.98 17.75 24.60
C GLY A 552 -13.73 16.44 23.87
N MET A 553 -14.27 16.25 22.66
CA MET A 553 -14.11 15.01 21.92
C MET A 553 -12.67 14.83 21.40
N PRO A 554 -12.03 13.67 21.66
CA PRO A 554 -10.59 13.51 21.40
C PRO A 554 -10.22 13.44 19.92
N THR A 555 -11.19 13.21 19.04
CA THR A 555 -10.98 12.93 17.62
C THR A 555 -11.68 13.90 16.67
N LEU A 556 -12.57 14.75 17.18
CA LEU A 556 -13.40 15.63 16.36
C LEU A 556 -12.53 16.73 15.70
N ALA A 557 -12.19 16.54 14.44
CA ALA A 557 -11.35 17.46 13.66
C ALA A 557 -12.16 18.48 12.87
N VAL A 558 -13.33 18.08 12.35
CA VAL A 558 -14.19 18.94 11.51
C VAL A 558 -15.57 19.05 12.12
N LEU A 559 -15.97 20.28 12.42
CA LEU A 559 -17.30 20.60 12.94
C LEU A 559 -17.92 21.72 12.13
N ASP A 560 -18.94 21.41 11.30
CA ASP A 560 -19.73 22.41 10.57
C ASP A 560 -21.19 22.42 11.09
N LEU A 561 -21.57 23.51 11.79
CA LEU A 561 -22.90 23.78 12.31
C LEU A 561 -23.55 24.98 11.61
N SER A 562 -22.95 25.46 10.52
CA SER A 562 -23.40 26.69 9.83
C SER A 562 -24.82 26.57 9.26
N ASN A 563 -25.45 27.70 9.02
CA ASN A 563 -26.83 27.80 8.46
C ASN A 563 -27.86 26.99 9.28
N ASN A 564 -27.96 27.28 10.58
CA ASN A 564 -28.89 26.68 11.51
C ASN A 564 -29.56 27.76 12.38
N SER A 565 -30.20 27.37 13.46
CA SER A 565 -30.82 28.26 14.42
C SER A 565 -30.26 28.16 15.85
N PHE A 566 -28.98 27.80 15.98
CA PHE A 566 -28.31 27.64 17.27
C PHE A 566 -28.25 28.98 18.02
N THR A 567 -28.45 28.92 19.34
CA THR A 567 -28.56 30.08 20.24
C THR A 567 -27.57 29.91 21.41
N GLY A 568 -27.42 30.94 22.22
CA GLY A 568 -26.50 30.95 23.37
C GLY A 568 -25.10 31.37 22.97
N ASP A 569 -24.17 31.21 23.89
CA ASP A 569 -22.78 31.61 23.72
C ASP A 569 -21.96 30.49 23.07
N ILE A 570 -20.84 30.84 22.43
CA ILE A 570 -19.86 29.86 21.99
C ILE A 570 -19.17 29.30 23.24
N PRO A 571 -19.17 27.96 23.46
CA PRO A 571 -18.48 27.37 24.61
C PRO A 571 -16.98 27.68 24.59
N GLU A 572 -16.43 28.18 25.67
CA GLU A 572 -15.00 28.59 25.77
C GLU A 572 -14.02 27.43 25.51
N ASN A 573 -14.43 26.20 25.85
CA ASN A 573 -13.57 25.02 25.70
C ASN A 573 -13.32 24.62 24.23
N PHE A 574 -14.05 25.16 23.25
CA PHE A 574 -13.69 24.99 21.82
C PHE A 574 -12.32 25.57 21.50
N GLY A 575 -11.91 26.66 22.18
CA GLY A 575 -10.58 27.22 21.98
C GLY A 575 -9.44 26.29 22.41
N SER A 576 -9.71 25.35 23.29
CA SER A 576 -8.74 24.35 23.79
C SER A 576 -9.07 22.93 23.36
N SER A 577 -9.90 22.75 22.33
CA SER A 577 -10.23 21.42 21.81
C SER A 577 -8.99 20.68 21.31
N PRO A 578 -8.80 19.39 21.66
CA PRO A 578 -7.56 18.69 21.41
C PRO A 578 -7.34 18.34 19.92
N ALA A 579 -8.42 18.19 19.16
CA ALA A 579 -8.38 17.68 17.78
C ALA A 579 -8.98 18.62 16.74
N LEU A 580 -9.74 19.65 17.16
CA LEU A 580 -10.55 20.45 16.25
C LEU A 580 -9.67 21.35 15.36
N GLU A 581 -9.72 21.10 14.06
CA GLU A 581 -8.98 21.84 13.01
C GLU A 581 -9.88 22.83 12.26
N THR A 582 -11.14 22.44 12.04
CA THR A 582 -12.13 23.24 11.30
C THR A 582 -13.40 23.39 12.11
N LEU A 583 -13.78 24.65 12.36
CA LEU A 583 -15.02 25.01 13.06
C LEU A 583 -15.78 26.06 12.25
N ASN A 584 -17.00 25.73 11.79
CA ASN A 584 -17.86 26.66 11.10
C ASN A 584 -19.20 26.84 11.88
N LEU A 585 -19.42 28.03 12.40
CA LEU A 585 -20.60 28.41 13.18
C LEU A 585 -21.42 29.52 12.47
N SER A 586 -21.06 29.87 11.24
CA SER A 586 -21.67 31.00 10.50
C SER A 586 -23.19 30.82 10.33
N HIS A 587 -23.89 31.96 10.17
CA HIS A 587 -25.34 31.99 9.88
C HIS A 587 -26.16 31.20 10.91
N ASN A 588 -26.01 31.58 12.20
CA ASN A 588 -26.79 31.10 13.33
C ASN A 588 -27.36 32.28 14.14
N LYS A 589 -27.90 31.99 15.33
CA LYS A 589 -28.43 32.98 16.29
C LYS A 589 -27.58 33.05 17.56
N LEU A 590 -26.28 32.80 17.44
CA LEU A 590 -25.33 32.83 18.56
C LEU A 590 -25.14 34.27 19.06
N LYS A 591 -24.81 34.40 20.35
CA LYS A 591 -24.63 35.70 21.01
C LYS A 591 -23.44 35.65 21.99
N GLY A 592 -23.11 36.82 22.54
CA GLY A 592 -22.05 36.93 23.54
C GLY A 592 -20.63 37.12 22.96
N PRO A 593 -19.64 37.17 23.84
CA PRO A 593 -18.25 37.35 23.42
C PRO A 593 -17.67 36.11 22.78
N ILE A 594 -16.87 36.33 21.72
CA ILE A 594 -16.09 35.25 21.13
C ILE A 594 -14.95 34.85 22.09
N PRO A 595 -14.73 33.56 22.37
CA PRO A 595 -13.57 33.12 23.13
C PRO A 595 -12.25 33.65 22.51
N THR A 596 -11.28 34.01 23.33
CA THR A 596 -10.02 34.60 22.88
C THR A 596 -8.84 33.60 22.87
N ASN A 597 -9.09 32.36 23.31
CA ASN A 597 -8.09 31.32 23.48
C ASN A 597 -8.01 30.39 22.22
N GLY A 598 -6.88 29.78 22.05
CA GLY A 598 -6.62 28.69 21.06
C GLY A 598 -7.01 29.06 19.64
N MET A 599 -7.80 28.20 18.99
CA MET A 599 -8.17 28.35 17.57
C MET A 599 -8.92 29.68 17.27
N PHE A 600 -9.61 30.27 18.23
CA PHE A 600 -10.32 31.55 18.00
C PHE A 600 -9.40 32.73 17.78
N ALA A 601 -8.11 32.64 18.13
CA ALA A 601 -7.11 33.66 17.80
C ALA A 601 -6.81 33.72 16.30
N THR A 602 -7.08 32.65 15.57
CA THR A 602 -6.73 32.47 14.14
C THR A 602 -7.91 32.07 13.26
N ILE A 603 -9.11 31.92 13.82
CA ILE A 603 -10.31 31.51 13.10
C ILE A 603 -10.63 32.52 11.98
N ASN A 604 -11.04 32.02 10.83
CA ASN A 604 -11.49 32.89 9.76
C ASN A 604 -12.78 33.61 10.17
N PRO A 605 -12.86 34.97 10.10
CA PRO A 605 -14.09 35.69 10.43
C PRO A 605 -15.34 35.22 9.70
N ASN A 606 -15.20 34.66 8.47
CA ASN A 606 -16.30 34.11 7.71
C ASN A 606 -16.99 32.94 8.40
N GLU A 607 -16.27 32.17 9.22
CA GLU A 607 -16.79 31.02 9.97
C GLU A 607 -17.72 31.43 11.12
N LEU A 608 -17.79 32.74 11.44
CA LEU A 608 -18.63 33.32 12.52
C LEU A 608 -19.65 34.31 11.98
N THR A 609 -19.60 34.67 10.68
CA THR A 609 -20.52 35.64 10.05
C THR A 609 -21.98 35.22 10.18
N GLY A 610 -22.91 36.18 10.08
CA GLY A 610 -24.33 35.88 10.13
C GLY A 610 -24.89 35.63 11.54
N ASN A 611 -24.07 35.82 12.62
CA ASN A 611 -24.46 35.77 14.00
C ASN A 611 -24.54 37.20 14.58
N ALA A 612 -25.65 37.85 14.48
CA ALA A 612 -25.81 39.27 14.87
C ALA A 612 -25.57 39.58 16.37
N GLY A 613 -25.56 38.55 17.22
CA GLY A 613 -25.36 38.67 18.67
C GLY A 613 -23.90 38.47 19.13
N LEU A 614 -22.96 38.05 18.24
CA LEU A 614 -21.55 37.85 18.58
C LEU A 614 -20.79 39.17 18.59
N CYS A 615 -19.81 39.29 19.51
CA CYS A 615 -18.97 40.49 19.64
C CYS A 615 -17.63 40.14 20.29
N GLY A 616 -16.64 41.02 20.17
CA GLY A 616 -15.30 40.82 20.75
C GLY A 616 -14.41 39.88 19.95
N GLY A 617 -13.20 39.59 20.40
CA GLY A 617 -12.21 38.84 19.66
C GLY A 617 -11.87 39.51 18.34
N ILE A 618 -12.06 38.77 17.22
CA ILE A 618 -11.85 39.27 15.84
C ILE A 618 -13.03 40.11 15.31
N LEU A 619 -14.16 40.13 16.00
CA LEU A 619 -15.35 40.97 15.70
C LEU A 619 -15.31 42.28 16.51
N PRO A 620 -16.15 43.26 16.16
CA PRO A 620 -16.24 44.53 16.91
C PRO A 620 -16.44 44.29 18.41
N PRO A 621 -15.89 45.18 19.27
CA PRO A 621 -16.00 45.03 20.73
C PRO A 621 -17.43 45.02 21.21
N CYS A 622 -17.71 44.25 22.27
CA CYS A 622 -19.04 44.17 22.89
C CYS A 622 -19.41 45.54 23.48
N SER A 623 -20.44 46.23 22.94
CA SER A 623 -20.97 47.50 23.48
C SER A 623 -21.64 47.28 24.83
N ARG A 624 -21.07 47.80 25.89
CA ARG A 624 -21.77 47.87 27.18
C ARG A 624 -23.00 48.77 27.08
N ILE A 625 -24.17 48.20 27.08
CA ILE A 625 -25.42 48.96 27.31
C ILE A 625 -25.33 49.52 28.72
N LYS A 626 -25.09 50.83 28.84
CA LYS A 626 -25.17 51.54 30.10
C LYS A 626 -26.64 51.64 30.50
N THR A 627 -27.09 50.75 31.35
CA THR A 627 -28.32 51.02 32.18
C THR A 627 -27.98 52.09 33.18
N ARG A 628 -28.57 53.29 32.97
CA ARG A 628 -28.63 54.34 33.98
C ARG A 628 -29.44 53.84 35.15
N SER A 629 -28.83 53.68 36.34
CA SER A 629 -29.50 53.78 37.62
C SER A 629 -28.73 54.77 38.47
N SER A 630 -29.50 55.68 39.02
CA SER A 630 -29.15 56.88 39.74
C SER A 630 -28.51 56.64 41.11
N ALA A 631 -27.62 57.57 41.45
CA ALA A 631 -27.08 58.03 42.73
C ALA A 631 -27.68 57.56 44.06
N GLN A 632 -26.73 57.21 44.91
CA GLN A 632 -26.56 57.59 46.35
C GLN A 632 -25.77 56.48 47.04
N SER A 633 -24.67 56.61 47.72
CA SER A 633 -24.38 57.48 48.85
C SER A 633 -22.95 57.28 49.31
N ARG A 634 -22.30 58.32 49.74
CA ARG A 634 -21.06 58.38 50.50
C ARG A 634 -21.10 57.57 51.80
N ASN A 635 -19.97 57.01 52.20
CA ASN A 635 -19.52 56.53 53.51
C ASN A 635 -19.37 55.06 53.71
N THR A 636 -18.31 54.49 53.10
CA THR A 636 -17.86 53.14 53.53
C THR A 636 -16.34 52.93 53.41
N HIS A 637 -15.55 53.98 53.18
CA HIS A 637 -14.11 53.80 52.97
C HIS A 637 -13.29 53.48 54.26
N VAL A 638 -13.79 53.78 55.43
CA VAL A 638 -13.08 53.58 56.71
C VAL A 638 -13.27 52.16 57.25
N TYR A 639 -14.42 51.53 57.02
CA TYR A 639 -14.68 50.14 57.47
C TYR A 639 -13.91 49.09 56.67
N HIS A 640 -13.70 49.26 55.38
CA HIS A 640 -13.00 48.30 54.54
C HIS A 640 -11.50 48.26 54.82
N VAL A 641 -10.83 49.28 55.28
CA VAL A 641 -9.42 49.30 55.63
C VAL A 641 -9.14 48.50 56.89
N ILE A 642 -10.03 48.60 57.90
CA ILE A 642 -9.90 47.84 59.18
C ILE A 642 -10.17 46.34 58.96
N ILE A 643 -11.21 46.02 58.21
CA ILE A 643 -11.53 44.63 57.86
C ILE A 643 -10.39 44.00 57.00
N GLY A 644 -9.80 44.77 56.09
CA GLY A 644 -8.67 44.31 55.28
C GLY A 644 -7.43 43.96 56.08
N PHE A 645 -7.15 44.76 57.18
CA PHE A 645 -6.03 44.50 58.08
C PHE A 645 -6.24 43.23 58.95
N VAL A 646 -7.46 43.05 59.46
CA VAL A 646 -7.83 41.88 60.30
C VAL A 646 -7.85 40.60 59.42
N VAL A 647 -8.33 40.62 58.17
CA VAL A 647 -8.36 39.50 57.25
C VAL A 647 -6.94 39.20 56.79
N GLY A 648 -6.09 40.16 56.55
CA GLY A 648 -4.68 39.97 56.18
C GLY A 648 -3.90 39.24 57.24
N ILE A 649 -4.02 39.63 58.54
CA ILE A 649 -3.30 38.98 59.65
C ILE A 649 -3.85 37.55 59.90
N SER A 650 -5.15 37.37 59.81
CA SER A 650 -5.78 36.07 59.93
C SER A 650 -5.40 35.11 58.80
N SER A 651 -5.22 35.62 57.58
CA SER A 651 -4.77 34.85 56.42
C SER A 651 -3.31 34.40 56.54
N ILE A 652 -2.41 35.28 57.06
CA ILE A 652 -0.99 34.95 57.28
C ILE A 652 -0.85 33.91 58.38
N LEU A 653 -1.61 33.99 59.47
CA LEU A 653 -1.69 33.00 60.54
C LEU A 653 -2.28 31.67 60.05
N GLY A 654 -3.31 31.73 59.23
CA GLY A 654 -3.93 30.54 58.61
C GLY A 654 -2.98 29.82 57.68
N ILE A 655 -2.23 30.53 56.85
CA ILE A 655 -1.23 29.99 55.91
C ILE A 655 -0.08 29.42 56.68
N GLY A 656 0.40 30.05 57.78
CA GLY A 656 1.46 29.52 58.64
C GLY A 656 1.04 28.21 59.33
N LEU A 657 -0.15 28.12 59.86
CA LEU A 657 -0.74 26.91 60.48
C LEU A 657 -0.99 25.81 59.41
N ALA A 658 -1.46 26.19 58.21
CA ALA A 658 -1.64 25.26 57.10
C ALA A 658 -0.31 24.71 56.64
N PHE A 659 0.74 25.54 56.56
CA PHE A 659 2.10 25.10 56.20
C PHE A 659 2.73 24.14 57.26
N LEU A 660 2.54 24.41 58.54
CA LEU A 660 2.99 23.54 59.65
C LEU A 660 2.17 22.26 59.72
N GLY A 661 0.85 22.34 59.54
CA GLY A 661 -0.06 21.19 59.41
C GLY A 661 0.21 20.38 58.17
N GLY A 662 0.40 21.02 57.04
CA GLY A 662 0.76 20.38 55.75
C GLY A 662 2.13 19.65 55.88
N ARG A 663 3.12 20.23 56.58
CA ARG A 663 4.43 19.58 56.78
C ARG A 663 4.31 18.39 57.75
N MET A 664 3.40 18.41 58.75
CA MET A 664 3.10 17.26 59.59
C MET A 664 2.32 16.17 58.86
N VAL A 665 1.34 16.56 58.05
CA VAL A 665 0.58 15.63 57.20
C VAL A 665 1.49 15.03 56.13
N TYR A 666 2.34 15.85 55.49
CA TYR A 666 3.30 15.39 54.50
C TYR A 666 4.32 14.39 55.08
N ARG A 667 4.85 14.61 56.31
CA ARG A 667 5.70 13.65 56.97
C ARG A 667 4.98 12.37 57.39
N ARG A 668 3.67 12.48 57.78
CA ARG A 668 2.82 11.32 58.13
C ARG A 668 2.38 10.57 56.87
N TRP A 669 2.13 11.31 55.79
CA TRP A 669 1.75 10.74 54.48
C TRP A 669 2.91 10.04 53.80
N TYR A 670 4.15 10.57 53.93
CA TYR A 670 5.36 9.92 53.39
C TYR A 670 5.70 8.60 54.12
N LEU A 671 5.32 8.42 55.39
CA LEU A 671 5.44 7.18 56.12
C LEU A 671 4.24 6.22 55.94
N TYR A 672 3.12 6.71 55.35
CA TYR A 672 1.94 5.90 55.11
C TYR A 672 1.73 5.54 53.62
N SER A 673 2.48 6.17 52.72
CA SER A 673 2.31 5.93 51.25
C SER A 673 2.85 4.56 50.82
N SER A 674 3.72 3.92 51.61
CA SER A 674 4.19 2.57 51.32
C SER A 674 3.16 1.45 51.59
N THR A 675 2.07 1.77 52.36
CA THR A 675 0.99 0.82 52.65
C THR A 675 -0.32 1.10 51.94
N LEU A 676 -0.45 2.29 51.34
CA LEU A 676 -1.66 2.65 50.55
C LEU A 676 -1.54 2.23 49.09
N GLU A 677 -0.34 2.10 48.55
CA GLU A 677 -0.17 1.55 47.20
C GLU A 677 -0.65 0.08 47.11
N GLU A 678 -0.47 -0.73 48.19
CA GLU A 678 -1.02 -2.09 48.25
C GLU A 678 -2.54 -2.18 48.42
N TRP A 679 -3.22 -1.11 48.90
CA TRP A 679 -4.67 -1.13 49.18
C TRP A 679 -5.49 -0.59 48.00
N PHE A 680 -4.99 0.41 47.25
CA PHE A 680 -5.61 0.92 46.00
C PHE A 680 -5.48 -0.02 44.84
N THR A 681 -4.48 -0.90 44.84
CA THR A 681 -4.28 -1.93 43.79
C THR A 681 -5.26 -3.11 43.88
N ARG A 682 -6.05 -3.19 44.96
CA ARG A 682 -6.95 -4.36 45.20
C ARG A 682 -8.39 -4.16 44.74
N ASN A 683 -8.82 -2.94 44.35
CA ASN A 683 -10.24 -2.65 44.06
C ASN A 683 -10.54 -2.07 42.68
N ASN A 684 -9.55 -1.79 41.84
CA ASN A 684 -9.78 -1.45 40.42
C ASN A 684 -9.22 -2.59 39.55
N LYS A 685 -10.10 -3.25 38.81
CA LYS A 685 -9.77 -4.25 37.78
C LYS A 685 -9.17 -3.62 36.51
N GLU A 686 -8.25 -2.66 36.64
CA GLU A 686 -7.40 -2.20 35.55
C GLU A 686 -6.02 -2.81 35.73
N TRP A 687 -5.61 -3.69 34.82
CA TRP A 687 -4.30 -4.31 34.82
C TRP A 687 -3.20 -3.25 34.70
N PRO A 688 -2.11 -3.38 35.49
CA PRO A 688 -1.08 -2.34 35.51
C PRO A 688 -0.34 -2.25 34.18
N TRP A 689 -0.17 -1.02 33.68
CA TRP A 689 0.65 -0.74 32.51
C TRP A 689 2.13 -1.09 32.77
N ARG A 690 2.73 -1.88 31.89
CA ARG A 690 4.15 -2.23 31.92
C ARG A 690 4.90 -1.42 30.87
N LEU A 691 5.96 -0.73 31.28
CA LEU A 691 6.88 0.00 30.40
C LEU A 691 8.07 -0.88 30.08
N VAL A 692 8.23 -1.22 28.80
CA VAL A 692 9.42 -1.88 28.26
C VAL A 692 10.29 -0.82 27.60
N ALA A 693 11.47 -0.56 28.12
CA ALA A 693 12.37 0.49 27.66
C ALA A 693 13.54 -0.09 26.86
N PHE A 694 13.83 0.48 25.68
CA PHE A 694 14.97 0.09 24.83
C PHE A 694 16.27 0.81 25.16
N GLN A 695 16.21 1.72 26.11
CA GLN A 695 17.35 2.43 26.69
C GLN A 695 17.02 2.87 28.12
N ARG A 696 18.03 3.32 28.88
CA ARG A 696 17.78 3.85 30.23
C ARG A 696 16.92 5.12 30.11
N LEU A 697 15.68 5.06 30.60
CA LEU A 697 14.75 6.17 30.68
C LEU A 697 14.81 6.76 32.09
N ASN A 698 14.66 8.09 32.19
CA ASN A 698 14.64 8.81 33.45
C ASN A 698 13.21 9.15 33.91
N PHE A 699 12.21 8.44 33.35
CA PHE A 699 10.78 8.61 33.63
C PHE A 699 10.11 7.23 33.69
N THR A 700 8.94 7.18 34.33
CA THR A 700 8.18 5.96 34.60
C THR A 700 6.92 5.87 33.72
N SER A 701 6.24 4.71 33.72
CA SER A 701 4.93 4.56 33.08
C SER A 701 3.91 5.56 33.62
N ALA A 702 3.94 5.84 34.93
CA ALA A 702 3.04 6.80 35.57
C ALA A 702 3.25 8.24 35.07
N ASP A 703 4.50 8.66 34.81
CA ASP A 703 4.79 10.00 34.25
C ASP A 703 4.25 10.13 32.83
N ILE A 704 4.35 9.07 32.02
CA ILE A 704 3.80 9.03 30.66
C ILE A 704 2.27 9.11 30.71
N LEU A 705 1.63 8.24 31.51
CA LEU A 705 0.18 8.18 31.61
C LEU A 705 -0.44 9.48 32.13
N ALA A 706 0.22 10.15 33.08
CA ALA A 706 -0.19 11.46 33.59
C ALA A 706 -0.14 12.57 32.54
N SER A 707 0.68 12.40 31.49
CA SER A 707 0.85 13.32 30.38
C SER A 707 -0.10 13.05 29.22
N LEU A 708 -0.81 11.92 29.20
CA LEU A 708 -1.77 11.56 28.14
C LEU A 708 -3.11 12.28 28.34
N LYS A 709 -3.06 13.60 28.20
CA LYS A 709 -4.24 14.47 28.26
C LYS A 709 -4.66 14.84 26.84
N GLU A 710 -5.94 15.08 26.65
CA GLU A 710 -6.50 15.52 25.36
C GLU A 710 -5.81 16.79 24.82
N SER A 711 -5.40 17.69 25.72
CA SER A 711 -4.65 18.90 25.37
C SER A 711 -3.26 18.64 24.77
N ASN A 712 -2.75 17.43 24.89
CA ASN A 712 -1.41 17.02 24.46
C ASN A 712 -1.43 16.19 23.16
N VAL A 713 -2.57 16.03 22.51
CA VAL A 713 -2.66 15.37 21.20
C VAL A 713 -2.00 16.24 20.15
N ILE A 714 -1.02 15.69 19.44
CA ILE A 714 -0.26 16.37 18.38
C ILE A 714 -0.47 15.76 16.99
N GLY A 715 -1.14 14.61 16.92
CA GLY A 715 -1.48 13.98 15.65
C GLY A 715 -2.41 12.79 15.83
N MET A 716 -3.15 12.51 14.76
CA MET A 716 -4.05 11.38 14.69
C MET A 716 -3.99 10.79 13.29
N GLY A 717 -3.94 9.48 13.19
CA GLY A 717 -3.86 8.78 11.92
C GLY A 717 -4.57 7.43 11.96
N GLY A 718 -4.59 6.73 10.83
CA GLY A 718 -5.23 5.43 10.70
C GLY A 718 -4.71 4.34 11.65
N THR A 719 -3.51 4.52 12.20
CA THR A 719 -2.85 3.55 13.08
C THR A 719 -2.91 3.92 14.57
N GLY A 720 -3.35 5.14 14.95
CA GLY A 720 -3.44 5.56 16.35
C GLY A 720 -3.42 7.06 16.60
N ILE A 721 -3.41 7.44 17.88
CA ILE A 721 -3.33 8.82 18.37
C ILE A 721 -1.93 9.09 18.91
N VAL A 722 -1.34 10.24 18.56
CA VAL A 722 -0.02 10.67 19.04
C VAL A 722 -0.15 11.82 20.03
N TYR A 723 0.42 11.63 21.20
CA TYR A 723 0.44 12.62 22.29
C TYR A 723 1.85 13.21 22.44
N LYS A 724 1.92 14.51 22.74
CA LYS A 724 3.12 15.16 23.27
C LYS A 724 3.13 15.00 24.79
N ALA A 725 4.06 14.26 25.33
CA ALA A 725 4.20 14.06 26.76
C ALA A 725 5.40 14.86 27.31
N GLU A 726 5.15 15.76 28.29
CA GLU A 726 6.18 16.53 28.97
C GLU A 726 6.48 15.86 30.31
N VAL A 727 7.67 15.31 30.42
CA VAL A 727 8.15 14.63 31.62
C VAL A 727 8.95 15.62 32.48
N GLN A 728 8.54 15.78 33.73
CA GLN A 728 9.05 16.88 34.58
C GLN A 728 10.46 16.68 35.15
N ARG A 729 11.06 15.46 35.10
CA ARG A 729 12.41 15.26 35.64
C ARG A 729 13.21 14.20 34.87
N PRO A 730 14.25 14.59 34.11
CA PRO A 730 14.61 15.95 33.67
C PRO A 730 13.60 16.43 32.61
N HIS A 731 13.43 17.71 32.47
CA HIS A 731 12.52 18.28 31.44
C HIS A 731 12.83 17.69 30.07
N SER A 732 12.11 16.66 29.67
CA SER A 732 12.21 16.05 28.35
C SER A 732 10.83 15.92 27.73
N ILE A 733 10.74 16.18 26.44
CA ILE A 733 9.52 16.05 25.68
C ILE A 733 9.62 14.78 24.85
N ILE A 734 8.61 13.93 24.92
CA ILE A 734 8.51 12.69 24.16
C ILE A 734 7.17 12.67 23.38
N ALA A 735 7.10 11.86 22.34
CA ALA A 735 5.87 11.57 21.61
C ALA A 735 5.38 10.15 21.95
N VAL A 736 4.10 10.02 22.29
CA VAL A 736 3.50 8.73 22.69
C VAL A 736 2.37 8.42 21.71
N LYS A 737 2.50 7.35 20.94
CA LYS A 737 1.50 6.87 19.99
C LYS A 737 0.70 5.74 20.61
N LYS A 738 -0.59 5.98 20.90
CA LYS A 738 -1.54 4.94 21.29
C LYS A 738 -2.11 4.30 20.03
N LEU A 739 -1.91 3.01 19.85
CA LEU A 739 -2.40 2.25 18.70
C LEU A 739 -3.89 1.94 18.82
N TRP A 740 -4.61 1.93 17.69
CA TRP A 740 -5.99 1.42 17.63
C TRP A 740 -5.97 -0.09 17.73
N GLN A 741 -6.81 -0.68 18.59
CA GLN A 741 -6.96 -2.13 18.66
C GLN A 741 -7.81 -2.70 17.53
N SER A 742 -7.34 -3.81 16.94
CA SER A 742 -8.19 -4.76 16.23
C SER A 742 -8.75 -5.77 17.25
N GLN A 743 -10.04 -5.72 17.54
CA GLN A 743 -10.68 -6.73 18.39
C GLN A 743 -10.77 -8.06 17.63
N GLY A 744 -10.06 -9.09 18.04
CA GLY A 744 -10.32 -10.45 17.60
C GLY A 744 -9.18 -11.47 17.63
N ASP A 745 -7.91 -11.06 17.55
CA ASP A 745 -6.80 -12.03 17.42
C ASP A 745 -5.77 -11.90 18.54
N VAL A 746 -5.81 -12.82 19.49
CA VAL A 746 -4.77 -12.94 20.54
C VAL A 746 -3.40 -13.26 19.93
N GLU A 747 -3.36 -14.02 18.83
CA GLU A 747 -2.11 -14.28 18.07
C GLU A 747 -1.52 -13.03 17.39
N ALA A 748 -2.36 -12.06 17.02
CA ALA A 748 -1.89 -10.79 16.44
C ALA A 748 -1.15 -9.92 17.48
N GLY A 749 -1.50 -10.01 18.75
CA GLY A 749 -0.88 -9.24 19.84
C GLY A 749 0.54 -9.67 20.14
N GLU A 750 0.84 -10.96 20.16
CA GLU A 750 2.20 -11.48 20.40
C GLU A 750 3.14 -11.19 19.22
N ASN A 751 2.65 -11.31 17.99
CA ASN A 751 3.40 -10.96 16.79
C ASN A 751 3.72 -9.46 16.73
N LEU A 752 2.77 -8.59 17.12
CA LEU A 752 2.97 -7.13 17.19
C LEU A 752 4.06 -6.75 18.22
N LEU A 753 4.08 -7.37 19.39
CA LEU A 753 5.09 -7.10 20.42
C LEU A 753 6.50 -7.54 19.99
N ALA A 754 6.63 -8.66 19.29
CA ALA A 754 7.90 -9.12 18.73
C ALA A 754 8.42 -8.14 17.65
N GLU A 755 7.53 -7.60 16.81
CA GLU A 755 7.86 -6.62 15.79
C GLU A 755 8.27 -5.27 16.39
N VAL A 756 7.57 -4.82 17.42
CA VAL A 756 7.91 -3.60 18.18
C VAL A 756 9.27 -3.73 18.89
N ASP A 757 9.58 -4.89 19.47
CA ASP A 757 10.87 -5.11 20.14
C ASP A 757 12.04 -5.04 19.15
N LEU A 758 11.85 -5.54 17.93
CA LEU A 758 12.86 -5.43 16.89
C LEU A 758 13.03 -3.99 16.38
N LEU A 759 11.93 -3.27 16.13
CA LEU A 759 11.94 -1.85 15.77
C LEU A 759 12.60 -0.99 16.86
N GLY A 760 12.43 -1.37 18.11
CA GLY A 760 13.08 -0.74 19.25
C GLY A 760 14.60 -0.80 19.25
N ARG A 761 15.20 -1.69 18.44
CA ARG A 761 16.64 -1.83 18.27
C ARG A 761 17.21 -0.98 17.14
N LEU A 762 16.37 -0.42 16.26
CA LEU A 762 16.84 0.42 15.17
C LEU A 762 17.51 1.71 15.71
N ARG A 763 18.70 2.01 15.20
CA ARG A 763 19.47 3.19 15.59
C ARG A 763 20.09 3.85 14.35
N HIS A 764 19.39 4.86 13.83
CA HIS A 764 19.91 5.67 12.73
C HIS A 764 19.49 7.14 12.90
N ARG A 765 20.33 8.09 12.51
CA ARG A 765 20.08 9.53 12.70
C ARG A 765 18.84 10.03 11.93
N ASN A 766 18.49 9.40 10.82
CA ASN A 766 17.33 9.76 9.98
C ASN A 766 16.12 8.84 10.18
N ILE A 767 16.04 8.16 11.31
CA ILE A 767 14.88 7.38 11.76
C ILE A 767 14.46 7.90 13.13
N VAL A 768 13.18 8.11 13.34
CA VAL A 768 12.63 8.48 14.65
C VAL A 768 12.90 7.35 15.63
N ARG A 769 13.54 7.69 16.74
CA ARG A 769 13.93 6.70 17.75
C ARG A 769 12.72 6.24 18.55
N LEU A 770 12.48 4.94 18.56
CA LEU A 770 11.59 4.31 19.52
C LEU A 770 12.33 4.14 20.85
N LEU A 771 11.84 4.79 21.91
CA LEU A 771 12.43 4.80 23.26
C LEU A 771 11.98 3.61 24.09
N GLY A 772 10.77 3.12 23.84
CA GLY A 772 10.14 2.00 24.52
C GLY A 772 8.67 1.89 24.15
N TYR A 773 7.96 1.00 24.82
CA TYR A 773 6.52 0.89 24.69
C TYR A 773 5.88 0.55 26.04
N LEU A 774 4.63 1.02 26.20
CA LEU A 774 3.77 0.61 27.33
C LEU A 774 2.76 -0.41 26.80
N HIS A 775 2.52 -1.43 27.57
CA HIS A 775 1.46 -2.38 27.27
C HIS A 775 0.72 -2.81 28.54
N ASN A 776 -0.54 -3.14 28.37
CA ASN A 776 -1.32 -3.91 29.32
C ASN A 776 -1.92 -5.11 28.56
N GLU A 777 -2.88 -5.84 29.10
CA GLU A 777 -3.51 -6.98 28.41
C GLU A 777 -4.31 -6.59 27.18
N THR A 778 -4.71 -5.33 27.05
CA THR A 778 -5.61 -4.84 26.00
C THR A 778 -5.02 -3.78 25.12
N ASP A 779 -4.06 -2.95 25.57
CA ASP A 779 -3.59 -1.78 24.85
C ASP A 779 -2.05 -1.76 24.71
N VAL A 780 -1.56 -1.19 23.60
CA VAL A 780 -0.13 -0.93 23.36
C VAL A 780 0.06 0.56 23.00
N MET A 781 1.06 1.19 23.62
CA MET A 781 1.46 2.55 23.32
C MET A 781 2.96 2.61 23.03
N MET A 782 3.35 3.19 21.92
CA MET A 782 4.75 3.36 21.51
C MET A 782 5.28 4.71 21.96
N VAL A 783 6.49 4.76 22.51
CA VAL A 783 7.13 5.96 23.04
C VAL A 783 8.30 6.36 22.17
N TYR A 784 8.23 7.53 21.55
CA TYR A 784 9.21 8.06 20.60
C TYR A 784 9.87 9.34 21.11
N GLU A 785 11.03 9.69 20.52
CA GLU A 785 11.58 11.04 20.61
C GLU A 785 10.65 12.06 19.96
N TYR A 786 10.55 13.28 20.51
CA TYR A 786 9.66 14.33 20.02
C TYR A 786 10.30 15.16 18.90
N MET A 787 9.55 15.46 17.84
CA MET A 787 10.00 16.24 16.68
C MET A 787 9.31 17.63 16.68
N PRO A 788 10.03 18.72 17.04
CA PRO A 788 9.40 20.03 17.28
C PRO A 788 8.93 20.74 16.00
N ASN A 789 9.49 20.42 14.81
CA ASN A 789 9.13 21.09 13.56
C ASN A 789 8.06 20.32 12.76
N GLY A 790 7.40 19.32 13.38
CA GLY A 790 6.29 18.58 12.76
C GLY A 790 6.71 17.73 11.56
N ASN A 791 5.83 17.60 10.56
CA ASN A 791 6.06 16.76 9.39
C ASN A 791 6.37 17.58 8.11
N LEU A 792 7.02 16.93 7.15
CA LEU A 792 7.43 17.54 5.88
C LEU A 792 6.23 18.02 5.05
N GLY A 793 5.12 17.27 5.04
CA GLY A 793 3.92 17.66 4.30
C GLY A 793 3.35 19.01 4.73
N SER A 794 3.26 19.23 6.04
CA SER A 794 2.85 20.53 6.61
C SER A 794 3.87 21.63 6.33
N ALA A 795 5.16 21.32 6.34
CA ALA A 795 6.22 22.28 6.08
C ALA A 795 6.29 22.71 4.60
N LEU A 796 5.96 21.80 3.65
CA LEU A 796 5.95 22.08 2.22
C LEU A 796 4.67 22.75 1.75
N HIS A 797 3.53 22.19 2.18
CA HIS A 797 2.23 22.53 1.58
C HIS A 797 1.39 23.47 2.41
N GLY A 798 1.84 23.84 3.62
CA GLY A 798 1.17 24.69 4.61
C GLY A 798 -0.06 25.42 4.09
N ASP A 799 -0.97 25.80 4.91
CA ASP A 799 -2.27 26.33 4.49
C ASP A 799 -2.10 27.63 3.69
N LYS A 800 -2.15 27.53 2.34
CA LYS A 800 -2.10 28.69 1.44
C LYS A 800 -3.25 29.68 1.67
N GLN A 801 -4.34 29.24 2.32
CA GLN A 801 -5.48 30.10 2.65
C GLN A 801 -5.23 30.95 3.89
N SER A 802 -4.37 30.55 4.81
CA SER A 802 -4.02 31.29 6.02
C SER A 802 -2.90 32.31 5.83
N GLY A 803 -2.36 32.47 4.65
CA GLY A 803 -1.24 33.40 4.37
C GLY A 803 0.09 32.98 5.02
N LYS A 804 0.18 31.82 5.66
CA LYS A 804 1.44 31.25 6.16
C LYS A 804 2.21 30.70 4.99
N LYS A 805 3.30 31.41 4.61
CA LYS A 805 4.28 30.91 3.65
C LYS A 805 4.84 29.58 4.12
N SER A 806 5.15 28.67 3.17
CA SER A 806 5.94 27.47 3.40
C SER A 806 7.15 27.79 4.27
N VAL A 807 7.39 26.98 5.31
CA VAL A 807 8.55 27.18 6.21
C VAL A 807 9.85 26.79 5.51
N LEU A 808 9.78 25.90 4.50
CA LEU A 808 10.91 25.44 3.69
C LEU A 808 11.05 26.30 2.42
N VAL A 809 11.64 27.47 2.55
CA VAL A 809 11.74 28.48 1.48
C VAL A 809 13.05 28.38 0.68
N ASP A 810 14.02 27.55 1.08
CA ASP A 810 15.29 27.40 0.39
C ASP A 810 15.54 25.99 -0.15
N TRP A 811 16.20 25.91 -1.31
CA TRP A 811 16.50 24.65 -1.99
C TRP A 811 17.47 23.76 -1.19
N VAL A 812 18.43 24.37 -0.49
CA VAL A 812 19.45 23.59 0.24
C VAL A 812 18.83 22.79 1.38
N SER A 813 17.85 23.37 2.09
CA SER A 813 17.09 22.66 3.14
C SER A 813 16.30 21.50 2.55
N ARG A 814 15.59 21.69 1.43
CA ARG A 814 14.85 20.61 0.77
C ARG A 814 15.77 19.49 0.27
N TYR A 815 16.92 19.85 -0.28
CA TYR A 815 17.93 18.88 -0.70
C TYR A 815 18.48 18.06 0.48
N ASN A 816 18.78 18.70 1.61
CA ASN A 816 19.27 18.02 2.80
C ASN A 816 18.23 17.06 3.37
N ILE A 817 16.94 17.43 3.34
CA ILE A 817 15.82 16.57 3.71
C ILE A 817 15.78 15.35 2.78
N ALA A 818 15.84 15.55 1.46
CA ALA A 818 15.88 14.45 0.49
C ALA A 818 17.03 13.47 0.76
N LEU A 819 18.23 13.98 1.02
CA LEU A 819 19.40 13.15 1.33
C LEU A 819 19.25 12.41 2.66
N GLY A 820 18.68 13.05 3.69
CA GLY A 820 18.43 12.42 4.98
C GLY A 820 17.43 11.28 4.88
N VAL A 821 16.31 11.46 4.19
CA VAL A 821 15.33 10.39 3.96
C VAL A 821 15.94 9.23 3.19
N ALA A 822 16.73 9.51 2.14
CA ALA A 822 17.41 8.48 1.37
C ALA A 822 18.37 7.65 2.25
N GLN A 823 19.10 8.29 3.18
CA GLN A 823 19.99 7.61 4.11
C GLN A 823 19.22 6.72 5.11
N GLY A 824 18.07 7.20 5.62
CA GLY A 824 17.20 6.43 6.48
C GLY A 824 16.65 5.17 5.81
N LEU A 825 16.15 5.29 4.57
CA LEU A 825 15.66 4.15 3.79
C LEU A 825 16.77 3.17 3.42
N ALA A 826 17.97 3.67 3.06
CA ALA A 826 19.10 2.79 2.79
C ALA A 826 19.53 1.95 4.00
N TYR A 827 19.46 2.52 5.21
CA TYR A 827 19.70 1.80 6.44
C TYR A 827 18.65 0.69 6.64
N LEU A 828 17.36 0.98 6.45
CA LEU A 828 16.29 -0.02 6.60
C LEU A 828 16.44 -1.17 5.60
N HIS A 829 16.71 -0.85 4.33
CA HIS A 829 16.75 -1.82 3.24
C HIS A 829 18.02 -2.68 3.20
N HIS A 830 19.16 -2.11 3.62
CA HIS A 830 20.47 -2.72 3.35
C HIS A 830 21.33 -2.98 4.58
N ASP A 831 21.11 -2.28 5.69
CA ASP A 831 21.94 -2.37 6.88
C ASP A 831 21.21 -3.06 8.04
N CYS A 832 19.88 -3.20 7.94
CA CYS A 832 19.08 -4.02 8.86
C CYS A 832 19.11 -5.49 8.46
N HIS A 833 19.16 -6.38 9.43
CA HIS A 833 19.08 -7.83 9.23
C HIS A 833 18.05 -8.43 10.22
N PRO A 834 16.90 -8.90 9.73
CA PRO A 834 16.41 -8.87 8.33
C PRO A 834 16.11 -7.45 7.82
N PRO A 835 16.08 -7.23 6.48
CA PRO A 835 15.69 -5.95 5.90
C PRO A 835 14.28 -5.53 6.31
N VAL A 836 14.09 -4.23 6.49
CA VAL A 836 12.80 -3.64 6.88
C VAL A 836 12.25 -2.82 5.72
N ILE A 837 11.04 -3.12 5.27
CA ILE A 837 10.31 -2.35 4.27
C ILE A 837 9.27 -1.49 4.99
N HIS A 838 9.28 -0.18 4.74
CA HIS A 838 8.45 0.78 5.46
C HIS A 838 6.96 0.76 5.03
N ARG A 839 6.68 0.60 3.75
CA ARG A 839 5.36 0.49 3.09
C ARG A 839 4.46 1.72 3.14
N ASP A 840 4.81 2.77 3.88
CA ASP A 840 4.04 4.04 3.92
C ASP A 840 4.96 5.28 3.94
N VAL A 841 5.91 5.32 2.99
CA VAL A 841 6.79 6.47 2.80
C VAL A 841 5.99 7.60 2.14
N LYS A 842 5.80 8.70 2.88
CA LYS A 842 5.08 9.90 2.43
C LYS A 842 5.55 11.13 3.19
N SER A 843 5.27 12.32 2.69
CA SER A 843 5.72 13.58 3.32
C SER A 843 5.17 13.75 4.76
N ASN A 844 3.98 13.24 5.08
CA ASN A 844 3.42 13.29 6.44
C ASN A 844 4.15 12.37 7.44
N ASN A 845 4.80 11.30 6.98
CA ASN A 845 5.56 10.35 7.80
C ASN A 845 7.06 10.68 7.85
N ILE A 846 7.47 11.81 7.28
CA ILE A 846 8.83 12.36 7.40
C ILE A 846 8.75 13.53 8.39
N LEU A 847 9.28 13.33 9.59
CA LEU A 847 9.28 14.34 10.64
C LEU A 847 10.58 15.16 10.59
N LEU A 848 10.51 16.38 11.10
CA LEU A 848 11.62 17.33 11.11
C LEU A 848 12.05 17.63 12.56
N ASP A 849 13.30 17.39 12.87
CA ASP A 849 13.86 17.69 14.19
C ASP A 849 14.11 19.19 14.39
N ALA A 850 14.67 19.59 15.53
CA ALA A 850 14.94 20.98 15.86
C ALA A 850 15.87 21.70 14.85
N ASN A 851 16.68 20.96 14.11
CA ASN A 851 17.61 21.45 13.10
C ASN A 851 17.07 21.31 11.66
N PHE A 852 15.78 20.94 11.49
CA PHE A 852 15.18 20.56 10.21
C PHE A 852 15.85 19.35 9.54
N GLU A 853 16.53 18.48 10.31
CA GLU A 853 16.96 17.18 9.78
C GLU A 853 15.77 16.24 9.67
N ALA A 854 15.68 15.52 8.53
CA ALA A 854 14.59 14.60 8.26
C ALA A 854 14.75 13.29 9.03
N LYS A 855 13.65 12.81 9.62
CA LYS A 855 13.55 11.51 10.30
C LYS A 855 12.30 10.78 9.83
N ILE A 856 12.48 9.55 9.36
CA ILE A 856 11.39 8.65 8.95
C ILE A 856 10.66 8.16 10.19
N ALA A 857 9.34 8.20 10.16
CA ALA A 857 8.44 7.88 11.27
C ALA A 857 7.26 7.02 10.79
N ASP A 858 6.46 6.52 11.71
CA ASP A 858 5.26 5.73 11.50
C ASP A 858 5.50 4.37 10.85
N PHE A 859 6.07 3.46 11.61
CA PHE A 859 6.33 2.07 11.23
C PHE A 859 5.11 1.15 11.40
N GLY A 860 3.91 1.69 11.56
CA GLY A 860 2.68 0.91 11.77
C GLY A 860 2.28 -0.03 10.62
N LEU A 861 2.89 0.13 9.45
CA LEU A 861 2.73 -0.75 8.29
C LEU A 861 4.05 -1.43 7.89
N ALA A 862 5.14 -1.15 8.60
CA ALA A 862 6.46 -1.69 8.27
C ALA A 862 6.48 -3.21 8.42
N LYS A 863 7.22 -3.88 7.55
CA LYS A 863 7.38 -5.33 7.56
C LYS A 863 8.85 -5.72 7.48
N MET A 864 9.23 -6.65 8.35
CA MET A 864 10.52 -7.32 8.28
C MET A 864 10.44 -8.46 7.28
N MET A 865 11.38 -8.49 6.37
CA MET A 865 11.46 -9.50 5.33
C MET A 865 12.27 -10.69 5.81
N LEU A 866 11.62 -11.64 6.46
CA LEU A 866 12.24 -12.89 6.88
C LEU A 866 12.54 -13.80 5.68
N HIS A 867 11.73 -13.72 4.62
CA HIS A 867 11.90 -14.45 3.36
C HIS A 867 11.75 -13.52 2.15
N LYS A 868 12.55 -13.74 1.11
CA LYS A 868 12.62 -12.88 -0.10
C LYS A 868 11.34 -12.79 -0.95
N ASN A 869 10.36 -13.64 -0.75
CA ASN A 869 9.13 -13.70 -1.54
C ASN A 869 7.87 -13.67 -0.66
N GLU A 870 7.93 -12.97 0.47
CA GLU A 870 6.74 -12.82 1.28
C GLU A 870 5.69 -12.00 0.55
N THR A 871 4.49 -12.56 0.48
CA THR A 871 3.29 -11.85 0.02
C THR A 871 2.57 -11.25 1.22
N VAL A 872 1.89 -10.14 1.00
CA VAL A 872 1.02 -9.53 2.00
C VAL A 872 -0.44 -9.82 1.66
N SER A 873 -1.24 -10.01 2.69
CA SER A 873 -2.68 -10.25 2.53
C SER A 873 -3.46 -9.02 2.04
N MET A 874 -2.86 -7.82 2.06
CA MET A 874 -3.55 -6.58 1.77
C MET A 874 -2.62 -5.49 1.22
N VAL A 875 -3.09 -4.73 0.23
CA VAL A 875 -2.43 -3.50 -0.24
C VAL A 875 -2.49 -2.45 0.88
N ALA A 876 -1.33 -1.96 1.30
CA ALA A 876 -1.22 -0.92 2.31
C ALA A 876 -0.39 0.25 1.79
N GLY A 877 -0.68 1.46 2.24
CA GLY A 877 0.00 2.70 1.86
C GLY A 877 -0.96 3.84 1.54
N SER A 878 -0.43 5.05 1.40
CA SER A 878 -1.21 6.26 1.19
C SER A 878 -1.42 6.53 -0.30
N TYR A 879 -2.66 6.84 -0.69
CA TYR A 879 -3.03 7.13 -2.08
C TYR A 879 -2.18 8.27 -2.66
N GLY A 880 -1.66 8.09 -3.88
CA GLY A 880 -0.71 9.00 -4.53
C GLY A 880 0.77 8.66 -4.31
N TYR A 881 1.10 7.80 -3.31
CA TYR A 881 2.46 7.30 -3.06
C TYR A 881 2.60 5.80 -3.34
N ILE A 882 1.48 5.11 -3.54
CA ILE A 882 1.43 3.66 -3.75
C ILE A 882 2.09 3.31 -5.08
N ALA A 883 3.05 2.39 -5.04
CA ALA A 883 3.72 1.91 -6.23
C ALA A 883 2.77 1.10 -7.13
N PRO A 884 2.89 1.22 -8.47
CA PRO A 884 1.96 0.58 -9.42
C PRO A 884 1.83 -0.93 -9.26
N GLU A 885 2.90 -1.60 -8.87
CA GLU A 885 2.93 -3.06 -8.66
C GLU A 885 1.99 -3.55 -7.58
N TYR A 886 1.63 -2.71 -6.60
CA TYR A 886 0.63 -3.07 -5.60
C TYR A 886 -0.78 -3.31 -6.19
N GLY A 887 -1.04 -2.79 -7.38
CA GLY A 887 -2.29 -3.03 -8.09
C GLY A 887 -2.44 -4.45 -8.65
N TYR A 888 -1.35 -5.19 -8.81
CA TYR A 888 -1.32 -6.50 -9.47
C TYR A 888 -0.43 -7.54 -8.79
N SER A 889 0.35 -7.17 -7.79
CA SER A 889 1.24 -8.06 -7.05
C SER A 889 1.14 -7.76 -5.57
N LEU A 890 0.86 -8.79 -4.76
CA LEU A 890 0.92 -8.72 -3.30
C LEU A 890 2.35 -8.87 -2.75
N LYS A 891 3.34 -8.91 -3.66
CA LYS A 891 4.76 -8.99 -3.29
C LYS A 891 5.25 -7.62 -2.88
N VAL A 892 5.82 -7.53 -1.69
CA VAL A 892 6.41 -6.31 -1.14
C VAL A 892 7.92 -6.43 -1.13
N ASP A 893 8.60 -5.43 -1.68
CA ASP A 893 10.05 -5.33 -1.62
C ASP A 893 10.50 -3.86 -1.44
N GLU A 894 11.81 -3.64 -1.34
CA GLU A 894 12.38 -2.31 -1.17
C GLU A 894 12.05 -1.35 -2.34
N LYS A 895 11.70 -1.87 -3.52
CA LYS A 895 11.38 -1.06 -4.71
C LYS A 895 10.08 -0.28 -4.56
N SER A 896 9.17 -0.77 -3.73
CA SER A 896 7.93 -0.05 -3.40
C SER A 896 8.20 1.21 -2.57
N ASP A 897 9.07 1.13 -1.56
CA ASP A 897 9.50 2.31 -0.78
C ASP A 897 10.26 3.32 -1.65
N ILE A 898 11.05 2.82 -2.61
CA ILE A 898 11.80 3.67 -3.55
C ILE A 898 10.84 4.45 -4.45
N TYR A 899 9.75 3.84 -4.90
CA TYR A 899 8.73 4.57 -5.68
C TYR A 899 8.10 5.68 -4.83
N SER A 900 7.65 5.35 -3.62
CA SER A 900 7.05 6.30 -2.70
C SER A 900 8.01 7.45 -2.36
N PHE A 901 9.29 7.15 -2.17
CA PHE A 901 10.33 8.16 -2.01
C PHE A 901 10.53 9.02 -3.26
N GLY A 902 10.43 8.43 -4.45
CA GLY A 902 10.44 9.17 -5.72
C GLY A 902 9.32 10.21 -5.79
N VAL A 903 8.13 9.89 -5.30
CA VAL A 903 7.00 10.84 -5.19
C VAL A 903 7.33 11.96 -4.20
N VAL A 904 7.94 11.65 -3.06
CA VAL A 904 8.42 12.68 -2.09
C VAL A 904 9.47 13.62 -2.72
N LEU A 905 10.37 13.07 -3.54
CA LEU A 905 11.32 13.92 -4.29
C LEU A 905 10.61 14.86 -5.27
N LEU A 906 9.54 14.40 -5.93
CA LEU A 906 8.72 15.25 -6.78
C LEU A 906 8.03 16.36 -5.97
N GLU A 907 7.48 16.07 -4.78
CA GLU A 907 6.93 17.10 -3.89
C GLU A 907 7.98 18.16 -3.52
N LEU A 908 9.21 17.74 -3.19
CA LEU A 908 10.31 18.64 -2.81
C LEU A 908 10.74 19.57 -3.95
N VAL A 909 10.70 19.08 -5.20
CA VAL A 909 11.14 19.83 -6.39
C VAL A 909 10.02 20.73 -6.95
N THR A 910 8.77 20.24 -6.95
CA THR A 910 7.63 20.92 -7.58
C THR A 910 6.84 21.80 -6.62
N GLY A 911 6.94 21.57 -5.30
CA GLY A 911 6.07 22.20 -4.29
C GLY A 911 4.61 21.80 -4.38
N LYS A 912 4.26 20.75 -5.16
CA LYS A 912 2.88 20.27 -5.39
C LYS A 912 2.61 18.98 -4.63
N LYS A 913 1.35 18.79 -4.21
CA LYS A 913 0.90 17.52 -3.60
C LYS A 913 0.79 16.42 -4.67
N PRO A 914 0.90 15.13 -4.31
CA PRO A 914 0.78 14.02 -5.25
C PRO A 914 -0.53 14.01 -6.05
N LEU A 915 -1.61 14.51 -5.46
CA LEU A 915 -2.94 14.65 -6.03
C LEU A 915 -3.40 16.11 -5.93
N ASP A 916 -2.63 17.03 -6.51
CA ASP A 916 -2.94 18.46 -6.48
C ASP A 916 -4.04 18.77 -7.53
N PRO A 917 -5.14 19.45 -7.17
CA PRO A 917 -6.20 19.82 -8.12
C PRO A 917 -5.72 20.62 -9.33
N SER A 918 -4.57 21.33 -9.21
CA SER A 918 -3.98 22.10 -10.30
C SER A 918 -3.29 21.25 -11.38
N LEU A 919 -3.19 19.93 -11.18
CA LEU A 919 -2.58 18.98 -12.13
C LEU A 919 -3.54 18.55 -13.27
N GLY A 920 -4.84 18.87 -13.18
CA GLY A 920 -5.89 18.44 -14.11
C GLY A 920 -6.71 17.24 -13.56
N GLU A 921 -7.86 16.96 -14.16
CA GLU A 921 -8.87 16.04 -13.61
C GLU A 921 -8.46 14.54 -13.53
N SER A 922 -7.39 14.13 -14.23
CA SER A 922 -7.05 12.70 -14.35
C SER A 922 -5.57 12.36 -14.10
N THR A 923 -4.73 13.31 -13.75
CA THR A 923 -3.29 13.08 -13.62
C THR A 923 -2.81 13.18 -12.18
N ASP A 924 -1.96 12.23 -11.76
CA ASP A 924 -1.15 12.35 -10.56
C ASP A 924 0.12 13.16 -10.84
N LEU A 925 0.84 13.52 -9.78
CA LEU A 925 2.06 14.32 -9.88
C LEU A 925 3.14 13.66 -10.75
N VAL A 926 3.25 12.34 -10.75
CA VAL A 926 4.25 11.59 -11.51
C VAL A 926 3.99 11.71 -13.01
N GLU A 927 2.75 11.50 -13.44
CA GLU A 927 2.40 11.59 -14.86
C GLU A 927 2.39 13.04 -15.35
N TRP A 928 1.95 13.99 -14.52
CA TRP A 928 2.04 15.43 -14.84
C TRP A 928 3.49 15.86 -15.11
N VAL A 929 4.44 15.46 -14.28
CA VAL A 929 5.87 15.78 -14.49
C VAL A 929 6.39 15.11 -15.76
N ARG A 930 6.00 13.84 -16.02
CA ARG A 930 6.38 13.14 -17.25
C ARG A 930 5.86 13.85 -18.50
N GLU A 931 4.63 14.34 -18.46
CA GLU A 931 4.04 15.10 -19.56
C GLU A 931 4.82 16.40 -19.81
N LYS A 932 5.18 17.15 -18.76
CA LYS A 932 6.00 18.36 -18.87
C LYS A 932 7.37 18.09 -19.51
N ILE A 933 7.96 16.93 -19.23
CA ILE A 933 9.24 16.54 -19.83
C ILE A 933 9.06 16.12 -21.29
N ARG A 934 8.06 15.30 -21.63
CA ARG A 934 7.75 14.89 -23.02
C ARG A 934 7.48 16.10 -23.92
N SER A 935 6.86 17.13 -23.38
CA SER A 935 6.59 18.39 -24.09
C SER A 935 7.77 19.38 -24.07
N ASN A 936 8.96 18.96 -23.61
CA ASN A 936 10.16 19.79 -23.47
C ASN A 936 9.97 21.06 -22.60
N ARG A 937 9.08 20.98 -21.60
CA ARG A 937 8.72 22.06 -20.67
C ARG A 937 9.10 21.73 -19.22
N SER A 938 10.21 21.01 -19.01
CA SER A 938 10.65 20.52 -17.70
C SER A 938 10.85 21.62 -16.65
N LYS A 939 11.23 22.84 -17.08
CA LYS A 939 11.39 23.99 -16.16
C LYS A 939 10.07 24.47 -15.56
N GLU A 940 8.93 24.24 -16.22
CA GLU A 940 7.60 24.58 -15.69
C GLU A 940 7.16 23.65 -14.54
N ALA A 941 7.84 22.52 -14.36
CA ALA A 941 7.57 21.61 -13.27
C ALA A 941 8.28 22.00 -11.96
N LEU A 942 9.20 22.96 -12.00
CA LEU A 942 9.96 23.36 -10.82
C LEU A 942 9.18 24.38 -9.97
N ASP A 943 9.38 24.34 -8.65
CA ASP A 943 8.86 25.33 -7.72
C ASP A 943 9.59 26.66 -7.89
N LEU A 944 8.93 27.63 -8.54
CA LEU A 944 9.49 28.93 -8.88
C LEU A 944 9.75 29.83 -7.65
N ASP A 945 9.10 29.57 -6.51
CA ASP A 945 9.29 30.35 -5.27
C ASP A 945 10.62 30.01 -4.57
N MET A 946 11.34 28.98 -5.04
CA MET A 946 12.58 28.46 -4.47
C MET A 946 13.87 29.15 -5.00
N GLY A 947 13.82 30.40 -5.38
CA GLY A 947 14.94 31.09 -6.03
C GLY A 947 15.00 30.84 -7.54
N GLY A 948 13.86 30.66 -8.17
CA GLY A 948 13.64 30.26 -9.57
C GLY A 948 14.16 31.21 -10.64
N GLN A 949 14.87 32.29 -10.27
CA GLN A 949 15.63 33.13 -11.18
C GLN A 949 17.12 32.76 -11.26
N CYS A 950 17.62 31.90 -10.40
CA CYS A 950 19.01 31.46 -10.40
C CYS A 950 19.17 30.19 -11.25
N GLN A 951 19.83 30.30 -12.39
CA GLN A 951 20.03 29.20 -13.35
C GLN A 951 20.70 27.97 -12.68
N TYR A 952 21.63 28.18 -11.77
CA TYR A 952 22.34 27.09 -11.08
C TYR A 952 21.38 26.28 -10.16
N VAL A 953 20.48 26.94 -9.45
CA VAL A 953 19.47 26.26 -8.61
C VAL A 953 18.51 25.47 -9.48
N GLN A 954 18.08 26.02 -10.62
CA GLN A 954 17.23 25.28 -11.56
C GLN A 954 17.93 24.02 -12.09
N GLU A 955 19.23 24.10 -12.42
CA GLU A 955 19.99 22.92 -12.88
C GLU A 955 20.10 21.84 -11.80
N GLU A 956 20.31 22.21 -10.53
CA GLU A 956 20.32 21.30 -9.38
C GLU A 956 18.95 20.66 -9.16
N MET A 957 17.86 21.44 -9.21
CA MET A 957 16.50 20.96 -9.10
C MET A 957 16.15 19.98 -10.25
N LEU A 958 16.58 20.27 -11.48
CA LEU A 958 16.38 19.38 -12.62
C LEU A 958 17.13 18.04 -12.47
N LEU A 959 18.31 18.05 -11.85
CA LEU A 959 19.03 16.80 -11.54
C LEU A 959 18.24 15.96 -10.54
N VAL A 960 17.71 16.56 -9.46
CA VAL A 960 16.89 15.83 -8.48
C VAL A 960 15.56 15.37 -9.10
N LEU A 961 14.96 16.17 -10.00
CA LEU A 961 13.77 15.78 -10.75
C LEU A 961 14.01 14.50 -11.59
N ARG A 962 15.18 14.39 -12.24
CA ARG A 962 15.55 13.18 -12.98
C ARG A 962 15.71 11.97 -12.06
N ILE A 963 16.33 12.14 -10.89
CA ILE A 963 16.44 11.09 -9.88
C ILE A 963 15.04 10.62 -9.44
N ALA A 964 14.13 11.56 -9.19
CA ALA A 964 12.75 11.26 -8.82
C ALA A 964 12.03 10.42 -9.87
N LEU A 965 12.24 10.72 -11.15
CA LEU A 965 11.65 9.95 -12.26
C LEU A 965 12.22 8.55 -12.40
N THR A 966 13.50 8.34 -12.12
CA THR A 966 14.07 6.98 -12.07
C THR A 966 13.52 6.19 -10.88
N CYS A 967 13.34 6.84 -9.72
CA CYS A 967 12.72 6.20 -8.55
C CYS A 967 11.24 5.84 -8.81
N THR A 968 10.51 6.66 -9.57
CA THR A 968 9.09 6.41 -9.91
C THR A 968 8.89 5.61 -11.19
N ALA A 969 9.91 4.94 -11.71
CA ALA A 969 9.78 4.05 -12.87
C ALA A 969 8.63 3.05 -12.67
N LYS A 970 7.86 2.77 -13.74
CA LYS A 970 6.69 1.89 -13.68
C LYS A 970 7.08 0.49 -13.24
N LEU A 971 8.19 -0.02 -13.74
CA LEU A 971 8.68 -1.35 -13.38
C LEU A 971 9.61 -1.28 -12.15
N PRO A 972 9.38 -2.06 -11.09
CA PRO A 972 10.22 -2.07 -9.89
C PRO A 972 11.72 -2.26 -10.17
N LYS A 973 12.06 -3.13 -11.11
CA LYS A 973 13.44 -3.43 -11.51
C LYS A 973 14.20 -2.26 -12.16
N GLU A 974 13.49 -1.28 -12.70
CA GLU A 974 14.10 -0.06 -13.28
C GLU A 974 14.44 0.98 -12.22
N ARG A 975 13.91 0.82 -11.03
CA ARG A 975 14.19 1.72 -9.91
C ARG A 975 15.55 1.39 -9.31
N PRO A 976 16.40 2.40 -9.04
CA PRO A 976 17.70 2.21 -8.41
C PRO A 976 17.57 1.62 -7.00
N SER A 977 18.66 1.12 -6.41
CA SER A 977 18.69 0.88 -4.97
C SER A 977 18.81 2.19 -4.18
N MET A 978 18.46 2.20 -2.88
CA MET A 978 18.62 3.43 -2.08
C MET A 978 20.08 3.85 -1.94
N ARG A 979 21.05 2.95 -2.04
CA ARG A 979 22.49 3.28 -2.08
C ARG A 979 22.85 4.01 -3.37
N ASP A 980 22.28 3.60 -4.51
CA ASP A 980 22.46 4.29 -5.79
C ASP A 980 21.81 5.67 -5.77
N VAL A 981 20.60 5.79 -5.21
CA VAL A 981 19.91 7.07 -5.03
C VAL A 981 20.74 8.04 -4.22
N ILE A 982 21.35 7.60 -3.11
CA ILE A 982 22.26 8.45 -2.31
C ILE A 982 23.45 8.90 -3.15
N THR A 983 24.02 8.03 -3.96
CA THR A 983 25.15 8.36 -4.84
C THR A 983 24.73 9.41 -5.87
N MET A 984 23.59 9.26 -6.51
CA MET A 984 23.03 10.22 -7.47
C MET A 984 22.71 11.57 -6.81
N LEU A 985 22.10 11.57 -5.61
CA LEU A 985 21.84 12.80 -4.86
C LEU A 985 23.15 13.52 -4.47
N ARG A 986 24.19 12.80 -4.06
CA ARG A 986 25.51 13.40 -3.78
C ARG A 986 26.14 14.07 -5.00
N GLN A 987 25.91 13.56 -6.20
CA GLN A 987 26.34 14.19 -7.46
C GLN A 987 25.53 15.47 -7.76
N ALA A 988 24.27 15.52 -7.35
CA ALA A 988 23.37 16.68 -7.46
C ALA A 988 23.53 17.68 -6.30
N LYS A 989 24.56 17.57 -5.45
CA LYS A 989 24.77 18.38 -4.25
C LYS A 989 24.84 19.87 -4.57
N PRO A 990 24.05 20.73 -3.88
CA PRO A 990 24.12 22.19 -4.05
C PRO A 990 25.52 22.73 -3.79
N ARG A 991 26.03 23.59 -4.70
CA ARG A 991 27.34 24.20 -4.55
C ARG A 991 27.27 25.30 -3.48
N ARG A 992 28.08 25.20 -2.43
CA ARG A 992 28.17 26.23 -1.39
C ARG A 992 28.64 27.53 -2.03
N LYS A 993 27.82 28.63 -1.91
CA LYS A 993 28.05 30.01 -2.35
C LYS A 993 28.05 30.20 -3.86
N SER A 994 26.91 30.21 -4.49
CA SER A 994 26.64 31.14 -5.57
C SER A 994 25.75 32.26 -5.03
N VAL A 995 26.35 33.35 -4.69
CA VAL A 995 25.66 34.63 -4.45
C VAL A 995 25.05 35.01 -5.79
N CYS A 996 23.75 34.92 -5.92
CA CYS A 996 23.03 35.56 -7.01
C CYS A 996 22.97 37.07 -6.70
N ASN A 997 24.06 37.76 -6.90
CA ASN A 997 24.09 39.23 -6.93
C ASN A 997 23.62 39.70 -8.31
N ASN A 998 22.63 40.56 -8.31
CA ASN A 998 22.13 41.31 -9.48
C ASN A 998 23.16 42.32 -10.02
N ASN A 999 24.34 41.89 -10.41
CA ASN A 999 25.24 42.70 -11.20
C ASN A 999 26.14 41.79 -12.05
N GLY A 1000 25.95 41.87 -13.34
CA GLY A 1000 26.72 41.09 -14.30
C GLY A 1000 28.22 41.43 -14.28
N TYR A 1001 29.01 40.40 -14.09
CA TYR A 1001 30.39 40.31 -14.62
C TYR A 1001 30.75 38.83 -14.80
N ASN A 1002 31.14 38.49 -16.03
CA ASN A 1002 31.73 37.23 -16.42
C ASN A 1002 33.03 36.96 -15.67
N THR A 1003 33.15 35.86 -14.99
CA THR A 1003 34.44 35.22 -14.70
C THR A 1003 34.38 33.76 -15.11
N ASN A 1004 35.18 33.38 -16.08
CA ASN A 1004 35.46 32.01 -16.49
C ASN A 1004 35.87 31.17 -15.28
N ILE A 1005 35.07 30.15 -14.94
CA ILE A 1005 35.50 29.11 -14.05
C ILE A 1005 35.17 27.77 -14.72
N ASP A 1006 36.17 26.93 -14.78
CA ASP A 1006 36.27 25.66 -15.48
C ASP A 1006 34.97 24.80 -15.49
N LYS A 1007 34.59 24.38 -16.70
CA LYS A 1007 33.60 23.33 -16.94
C LYS A 1007 34.13 22.01 -16.38
N PRO A 1008 33.39 21.27 -15.55
CA PRO A 1008 33.79 19.94 -15.17
C PRO A 1008 33.64 19.02 -16.38
N ILE A 1009 34.71 18.28 -16.69
CA ILE A 1009 34.74 17.21 -17.66
C ILE A 1009 33.86 16.06 -17.11
N PHE A 1010 32.66 15.89 -17.70
CA PHE A 1010 31.80 14.73 -17.38
C PHE A 1010 32.31 13.50 -18.10
N SER A 1011 32.69 12.49 -17.34
CA SER A 1011 32.69 11.11 -17.81
C SER A 1011 31.23 10.71 -18.10
N PRO A 1012 30.91 9.97 -19.17
CA PRO A 1012 29.54 9.59 -19.49
C PRO A 1012 29.02 8.61 -18.42
N SER A 1013 28.17 9.13 -17.55
CA SER A 1013 27.39 8.37 -16.59
C SER A 1013 26.18 7.73 -17.29
N PRO A 1014 25.69 6.56 -16.85
CA PRO A 1014 24.56 5.85 -17.47
C PRO A 1014 23.25 6.65 -17.57
N VAL A 1015 23.18 7.83 -16.98
CA VAL A 1015 22.00 8.72 -16.97
C VAL A 1015 21.85 9.56 -18.25
N ALA A 1016 22.87 9.60 -19.13
CA ALA A 1016 22.83 10.46 -20.33
C ALA A 1016 21.97 9.91 -21.50
N GLY A 1017 21.40 8.72 -21.38
CA GLY A 1017 20.59 8.04 -22.40
C GLY A 1017 19.07 8.08 -22.21
N LEU A 1018 18.56 8.80 -21.21
CA LEU A 1018 17.14 8.86 -20.88
C LEU A 1018 16.53 10.27 -21.12
N LEU A 1019 16.71 10.80 -22.32
CA LEU A 1019 15.90 11.91 -22.85
C LEU A 1019 15.28 11.47 -24.17
#